data_59689838bfd0697a09eb1aafe8eb1e40
#
_entry.id   59689838bfd0697a09eb1aafe8eb1e40
#
_cell.length_a   1.000
_cell.length_b   1.000
_cell.length_c   1.000
_cell.angle_alpha   90.00
_cell.angle_beta   90.00
_cell.angle_gamma   90.00
#
_symmetry.space_group_name_H-M   'P 1'
#
loop_
_entity.id
_entity.type
_entity.pdbx_description
1 polymer ?
#
loop_
_entity_poly.entity_id
_entity_poly.type
_entity_poly.pdbx_seq_one_letter_code
_entity_poly.pdbx_strand_id
1 'polypeptide(L)'
;MVCDVVALEQGFVDGLFGVLDARVRVAQERLVAVQLQGDDVDALVEREVEYHGLVERLDELRVAELGLVFGRLDMVGGECRYVGRVGLVDDGGRVLLVDWRAPMARPFYVATTAQPVGVERRRHIRMRGRTVVGVTDEVLSGVDVGGVGDLGVVGESALFRAMRAARTGRMGSIVSTIQREQDVIIRDESRGVMVVEGGPGTGKTAVALHRAAYLLYVWREFLSRTGVLILGPNSTFLEYISQVLPELGETGVVLSTVGELFPGVVPVGMESVVGREVKGSVEMVTILARAVRRYQVVPDEPVVLVVDGVGLEVSPGLVRAARAAARRSGRPHNEVRGLFADFLASGLARQWAGLIGADPLGGENLLSAGDVAELYDDVVSDVGFVGLVDELWPVLDPRVVLAELLSDRGVIARVAGDYDEVTQGALFREVGDLWSASDAALVDELAELIGGFSGVDEGVGDGWRRQVADAQGVLDVLSSSASSDLDDVSDAEVLSAFDVVDAEGLARRQEVREHRSVADRARGDIRWSYGHVIIDEAQELSAMEWRMVMRRCPTKWMTIVGDTAQTGSPAGVDSWAETLGPFVGDRFVTHRLSVNYRTPAEIMAVAERVLGLFAPDAPVGVALRGGDDGVVRFCAAGTDPWAVLPREEGRLGVVIVADSRKDETPGVLGVSDVKGLEFDDVVVVDPLVIVDDSPQGYQDLFVALTRATRSLVVIGELPG
;
A
#
# COMPACT_ATOMS: atom_id res chain seq x y z
N MET A 1 30.28 -8.45 40.26
CA MET A 1 28.83 -8.71 40.17
C MET A 1 28.24 -8.38 38.77
N VAL A 2 28.40 -7.18 38.22
CA VAL A 2 27.84 -6.88 36.87
C VAL A 2 28.52 -7.69 35.76
N CYS A 3 29.84 -7.90 35.80
CA CYS A 3 30.55 -8.73 34.84
C CYS A 3 30.12 -10.20 34.83
N ASP A 4 29.75 -10.74 36.00
CA ASP A 4 29.32 -12.15 36.09
C ASP A 4 27.93 -12.37 35.46
N VAL A 5 27.03 -11.38 35.57
CA VAL A 5 25.69 -11.46 35.00
C VAL A 5 25.73 -11.37 33.49
N VAL A 6 26.54 -10.46 32.91
CA VAL A 6 26.73 -10.35 31.49
C VAL A 6 27.33 -11.64 30.90
N ALA A 7 28.30 -12.23 31.58
CA ALA A 7 28.92 -13.50 31.16
C ALA A 7 27.94 -14.68 31.19
N LEU A 8 27.03 -14.73 32.20
CA LEU A 8 25.98 -15.76 32.25
C LEU A 8 24.98 -15.64 31.10
N GLU A 9 24.52 -14.40 30.83
CA GLU A 9 23.62 -14.17 29.70
C GLU A 9 24.30 -14.44 28.34
N GLN A 10 25.59 -14.09 28.21
CA GLN A 10 26.37 -14.42 27.01
C GLN A 10 26.44 -15.93 26.77
N GLY A 11 26.70 -16.71 27.79
CA GLY A 11 26.76 -18.19 27.68
C GLY A 11 25.43 -18.80 27.23
N PHE A 12 24.29 -18.26 27.65
CA PHE A 12 22.97 -18.69 27.20
C PHE A 12 22.74 -18.27 25.73
N VAL A 13 23.07 -17.03 25.38
CA VAL A 13 22.95 -16.47 24.04
C VAL A 13 23.82 -17.25 23.03
N ASP A 14 25.05 -17.63 23.41
CA ASP A 14 25.93 -18.46 22.58
C ASP A 14 25.28 -19.82 22.28
N GLY A 15 24.59 -20.42 23.27
CA GLY A 15 23.80 -21.64 23.07
C GLY A 15 22.66 -21.44 22.05
N LEU A 16 21.94 -20.31 22.11
CA LEU A 16 20.88 -20.00 21.14
C LEU A 16 21.43 -19.80 19.71
N PHE A 17 22.58 -19.12 19.58
CA PHE A 17 23.24 -19.00 18.28
C PHE A 17 23.74 -20.35 17.75
N GLY A 18 24.17 -21.25 18.63
CA GLY A 18 24.50 -22.62 18.23
C GLY A 18 23.32 -23.37 17.61
N VAL A 19 22.11 -23.21 18.18
CA VAL A 19 20.87 -23.79 17.63
C VAL A 19 20.49 -23.09 16.31
N LEU A 20 20.63 -21.78 16.26
CA LEU A 20 20.36 -20.98 15.04
C LEU A 20 21.27 -21.41 13.89
N ASP A 21 22.59 -21.47 14.12
CA ASP A 21 23.60 -21.87 13.14
C ASP A 21 23.39 -23.31 12.65
N ALA A 22 22.95 -24.21 13.52
CA ALA A 22 22.58 -25.57 13.13
C ALA A 22 21.38 -25.58 12.17
N ARG A 23 20.35 -24.77 12.43
CA ARG A 23 19.18 -24.66 11.56
C ARG A 23 19.52 -24.01 10.22
N VAL A 24 20.35 -22.96 10.22
CA VAL A 24 20.85 -22.32 8.98
C VAL A 24 21.59 -23.36 8.12
N ARG A 25 22.47 -24.13 8.72
CA ARG A 25 23.22 -25.17 8.01
C ARG A 25 22.30 -26.23 7.41
N VAL A 26 21.33 -26.74 8.19
CA VAL A 26 20.37 -27.73 7.68
C VAL A 26 19.56 -27.16 6.51
N ALA A 27 19.11 -25.91 6.62
CA ALA A 27 18.36 -25.27 5.55
C ALA A 27 19.23 -25.05 4.30
N GLN A 28 20.51 -24.67 4.45
CA GLN A 28 21.44 -24.52 3.35
C GLN A 28 21.76 -25.87 2.66
N GLU A 29 22.04 -26.93 3.44
CA GLU A 29 22.26 -28.27 2.93
C GLU A 29 21.04 -28.78 2.15
N ARG A 30 19.83 -28.52 2.66
CA ARG A 30 18.60 -28.89 1.98
C ARG A 30 18.39 -28.07 0.69
N LEU A 31 18.68 -26.76 0.72
CA LEU A 31 18.60 -25.89 -0.45
C LEU A 31 19.51 -26.41 -1.59
N VAL A 32 20.74 -26.77 -1.26
CA VAL A 32 21.67 -27.37 -2.23
C VAL A 32 21.15 -28.73 -2.75
N ALA A 33 20.58 -29.56 -1.86
CA ALA A 33 19.98 -30.83 -2.26
C ALA A 33 18.81 -30.66 -3.21
N VAL A 34 17.94 -29.66 -2.97
CA VAL A 34 16.80 -29.31 -3.82
C VAL A 34 17.29 -28.81 -5.20
N GLN A 35 18.35 -28.03 -5.25
CA GLN A 35 18.93 -27.55 -6.52
C GLN A 35 19.56 -28.69 -7.37
N LEU A 36 20.01 -29.77 -6.75
CA LEU A 36 20.63 -30.91 -7.41
C LEU A 36 19.63 -32.02 -7.81
N GLN A 37 18.35 -31.89 -7.47
CA GLN A 37 17.32 -32.84 -7.91
C GLN A 37 17.06 -32.70 -9.41
N GLY A 38 17.00 -33.85 -10.12
CA GLY A 38 16.89 -33.90 -11.58
C GLY A 38 15.57 -33.45 -12.14
N ASP A 39 15.50 -33.30 -13.46
CA ASP A 39 14.44 -32.67 -14.24
C ASP A 39 13.19 -33.57 -14.47
N ASP A 40 12.56 -34.07 -13.42
CA ASP A 40 11.26 -34.71 -13.54
C ASP A 40 10.16 -33.62 -13.46
N VAL A 41 9.29 -33.55 -14.47
CA VAL A 41 8.34 -32.44 -14.67
C VAL A 41 7.35 -32.30 -13.51
N ASP A 42 6.90 -33.40 -12.89
CA ASP A 42 6.02 -33.37 -11.72
C ASP A 42 6.75 -32.93 -10.44
N ALA A 43 8.07 -33.19 -10.37
CA ALA A 43 8.92 -32.79 -9.25
C ALA A 43 9.38 -31.30 -9.32
N LEU A 44 9.30 -30.65 -10.48
CA LEU A 44 9.70 -29.25 -10.66
C LEU A 44 8.91 -28.28 -9.79
N VAL A 45 7.59 -28.46 -9.71
CA VAL A 45 6.71 -27.57 -8.91
C VAL A 45 6.94 -27.75 -7.41
N GLU A 46 7.08 -28.99 -6.94
CA GLU A 46 7.37 -29.27 -5.53
C GLU A 46 8.77 -28.75 -5.15
N ARG A 47 9.75 -28.91 -6.04
CA ARG A 47 11.11 -28.39 -5.88
C ARG A 47 11.14 -26.87 -5.77
N GLU A 48 10.40 -26.16 -6.59
CA GLU A 48 10.37 -24.69 -6.60
C GLU A 48 9.67 -24.12 -5.35
N VAL A 49 8.58 -24.75 -4.91
CA VAL A 49 7.92 -24.43 -3.64
C VAL A 49 8.87 -24.67 -2.45
N GLU A 50 9.58 -25.80 -2.43
CA GLU A 50 10.54 -26.10 -1.37
C GLU A 50 11.74 -25.14 -1.41
N TYR A 51 12.24 -24.80 -2.61
CA TYR A 51 13.35 -23.86 -2.81
C TYR A 51 12.99 -22.47 -2.24
N HIS A 52 11.86 -21.90 -2.62
CA HIS A 52 11.41 -20.60 -2.12
C HIS A 52 11.14 -20.61 -0.62
N GLY A 53 10.51 -21.65 -0.10
CA GLY A 53 10.30 -21.80 1.35
C GLY A 53 11.61 -21.90 2.14
N LEU A 54 12.67 -22.52 1.56
CA LEU A 54 13.99 -22.59 2.18
C LEU A 54 14.72 -21.24 2.11
N VAL A 55 14.60 -20.49 1.00
CA VAL A 55 15.19 -19.15 0.86
C VAL A 55 14.55 -18.18 1.87
N GLU A 56 13.22 -18.13 1.94
CA GLU A 56 12.50 -17.32 2.94
C GLU A 56 12.93 -17.69 4.37
N ARG A 57 13.05 -19.00 4.64
CA ARG A 57 13.48 -19.47 5.95
C ARG A 57 14.91 -19.07 6.29
N LEU A 58 15.81 -19.08 5.31
CA LEU A 58 17.19 -18.62 5.50
C LEU A 58 17.26 -17.13 5.76
N ASP A 59 16.42 -16.33 5.09
CA ASP A 59 16.36 -14.89 5.30
C ASP A 59 15.80 -14.56 6.68
N GLU A 60 14.73 -15.23 7.15
CA GLU A 60 14.23 -15.13 8.54
C GLU A 60 15.34 -15.43 9.57
N LEU A 61 16.13 -16.47 9.34
CA LEU A 61 17.18 -16.87 10.27
C LEU A 61 18.38 -15.91 10.26
N ARG A 62 18.72 -15.30 9.11
CA ARG A 62 19.79 -14.28 8.99
C ARG A 62 19.45 -12.99 9.71
N VAL A 63 18.20 -12.57 9.67
CA VAL A 63 17.74 -11.37 10.40
C VAL A 63 17.91 -11.52 11.90
N ALA A 64 17.81 -12.74 12.43
CA ALA A 64 18.03 -13.02 13.84
C ALA A 64 19.47 -12.70 14.32
N GLU A 65 20.45 -12.60 13.41
CA GLU A 65 21.82 -12.21 13.76
C GLU A 65 21.97 -10.76 14.24
N LEU A 66 21.01 -9.87 13.89
CA LEU A 66 21.02 -8.46 14.27
C LEU A 66 20.58 -8.17 15.72
N GLY A 67 20.58 -9.18 16.58
CA GLY A 67 20.21 -9.05 17.99
C GLY A 67 19.09 -10.02 18.37
N LEU A 68 19.43 -11.29 18.41
CA LEU A 68 18.51 -12.41 18.60
C LEU A 68 17.64 -12.28 19.85
N VAL A 69 18.22 -11.88 20.99
CA VAL A 69 17.58 -11.78 22.31
C VAL A 69 17.62 -10.33 22.78
N PHE A 70 16.53 -9.84 23.33
CA PHE A 70 16.48 -8.50 23.94
C PHE A 70 15.85 -8.49 25.32
N GLY A 71 15.26 -9.59 25.78
CA GLY A 71 14.60 -9.66 27.06
C GLY A 71 14.61 -11.02 27.74
N ARG A 72 14.45 -10.99 29.07
CA ARG A 72 14.21 -12.15 29.87
C ARG A 72 13.17 -11.82 30.97
N LEU A 73 12.23 -12.70 31.17
CA LEU A 73 11.25 -12.67 32.25
C LEU A 73 11.57 -13.76 33.26
N ASP A 74 11.77 -13.38 34.50
CA ASP A 74 11.76 -14.29 35.59
C ASP A 74 10.35 -14.29 36.22
N MET A 75 9.66 -15.42 36.10
CA MET A 75 8.26 -15.57 36.54
C MET A 75 8.18 -15.98 38.00
N VAL A 76 7.09 -15.57 38.66
CA VAL A 76 6.75 -16.11 39.99
C VAL A 76 6.64 -17.64 39.86
N GLY A 77 7.46 -18.37 40.60
CA GLY A 77 7.56 -19.83 40.52
C GLY A 77 8.87 -20.35 39.90
N GLY A 78 9.78 -19.44 39.54
CA GLY A 78 11.15 -19.76 39.12
C GLY A 78 11.33 -20.14 37.66
N GLU A 79 10.29 -20.04 36.84
CA GLU A 79 10.40 -20.19 35.38
C GLU A 79 11.08 -18.96 34.79
N CYS A 80 12.05 -19.19 33.89
CA CYS A 80 12.69 -18.14 33.11
C CYS A 80 12.28 -18.22 31.65
N ARG A 81 11.87 -17.09 31.02
CA ARG A 81 11.49 -16.99 29.62
C ARG A 81 12.35 -15.94 28.96
N TYR A 82 13.11 -16.33 27.94
CA TYR A 82 13.82 -15.39 27.10
C TYR A 82 12.92 -14.92 25.97
N VAL A 83 12.97 -13.63 25.65
CA VAL A 83 12.16 -12.98 24.61
C VAL A 83 13.12 -12.45 23.54
N GLY A 84 12.81 -12.78 22.30
CA GLY A 84 13.64 -12.40 21.16
C GLY A 84 12.86 -12.11 19.90
N ARG A 85 13.58 -11.89 18.81
CA ARG A 85 13.00 -11.53 17.50
C ARG A 85 12.35 -12.71 16.79
N VAL A 86 12.83 -13.92 17.04
CA VAL A 86 12.30 -15.17 16.49
C VAL A 86 12.12 -16.20 17.61
N GLY A 87 11.22 -17.16 17.39
CA GLY A 87 11.04 -18.29 18.30
C GLY A 87 12.03 -19.43 18.01
N LEU A 88 12.70 -19.95 19.06
CA LEU A 88 13.56 -21.12 18.96
C LEU A 88 13.10 -22.22 19.93
N VAL A 89 13.07 -23.44 19.42
CA VAL A 89 12.80 -24.65 20.20
C VAL A 89 13.96 -25.61 20.03
N ASP A 90 14.24 -26.40 21.05
CA ASP A 90 15.22 -27.51 20.93
C ASP A 90 14.60 -28.72 20.21
N ASP A 91 15.40 -29.75 19.98
CA ASP A 91 14.99 -30.99 19.32
C ASP A 91 13.91 -31.77 20.12
N GLY A 92 13.78 -31.47 21.40
CA GLY A 92 12.74 -32.03 22.30
C GLY A 92 11.44 -31.23 22.33
N GLY A 93 11.34 -30.12 21.56
CA GLY A 93 10.17 -29.24 21.52
C GLY A 93 10.10 -28.24 22.69
N ARG A 94 11.15 -28.13 23.54
CA ARG A 94 11.21 -27.14 24.61
C ARG A 94 11.52 -25.77 24.01
N VAL A 95 10.73 -24.75 24.39
CA VAL A 95 10.94 -23.36 23.98
C VAL A 95 12.22 -22.82 24.63
N LEU A 96 13.21 -22.48 23.82
CA LEU A 96 14.46 -21.83 24.25
C LEU A 96 14.34 -20.31 24.18
N LEU A 97 13.68 -19.79 23.15
CA LEU A 97 13.46 -18.37 22.92
C LEU A 97 12.03 -18.14 22.49
N VAL A 98 11.33 -17.26 23.17
CA VAL A 98 9.94 -16.87 22.87
C VAL A 98 9.97 -15.75 21.86
N ASP A 99 9.23 -15.91 20.76
CA ASP A 99 9.00 -14.83 19.81
C ASP A 99 8.25 -13.68 20.48
N TRP A 100 8.68 -12.44 20.26
CA TRP A 100 8.08 -11.26 20.88
C TRP A 100 6.58 -11.10 20.54
N ARG A 101 6.14 -11.62 19.39
CA ARG A 101 4.75 -11.61 18.93
C ARG A 101 3.87 -12.59 19.69
N ALA A 102 4.46 -13.66 20.21
CA ALA A 102 3.72 -14.70 20.90
C ALA A 102 3.04 -14.16 22.19
N PRO A 103 1.84 -14.69 22.56
CA PRO A 103 1.15 -14.30 23.79
C PRO A 103 2.00 -14.47 25.05
N MET A 104 2.91 -15.46 25.06
CA MET A 104 3.83 -15.72 26.18
C MET A 104 4.84 -14.60 26.41
N ALA A 105 5.14 -13.77 25.39
CA ALA A 105 6.03 -12.61 25.50
C ALA A 105 5.31 -11.35 26.02
N ARG A 106 3.97 -11.31 25.98
CA ARG A 106 3.18 -10.12 26.35
C ARG A 106 3.53 -9.53 27.72
N PRO A 107 3.77 -10.34 28.79
CA PRO A 107 4.16 -9.79 30.10
C PRO A 107 5.43 -8.93 30.06
N PHE A 108 6.33 -9.13 29.06
CA PHE A 108 7.51 -8.28 28.90
C PHE A 108 7.16 -6.81 28.62
N TYR A 109 6.02 -6.54 27.98
CA TYR A 109 5.58 -5.19 27.58
C TYR A 109 4.61 -4.57 28.58
N VAL A 110 3.69 -5.37 29.15
CA VAL A 110 2.57 -4.84 29.93
C VAL A 110 2.76 -4.92 31.45
N ALA A 111 3.70 -5.74 31.92
CA ALA A 111 3.93 -5.88 33.34
C ALA A 111 4.49 -4.60 33.98
N THR A 112 3.92 -4.17 35.10
CA THR A 112 4.35 -3.01 35.88
C THR A 112 4.40 -3.37 37.34
N THR A 113 5.04 -2.55 38.17
CA THR A 113 5.04 -2.75 39.65
C THR A 113 3.64 -2.76 40.24
N ALA A 114 2.67 -2.05 39.64
CA ALA A 114 1.26 -2.06 40.04
C ALA A 114 0.50 -3.32 39.57
N GLN A 115 0.90 -3.88 38.42
CA GLN A 115 0.31 -5.09 37.81
C GLN A 115 1.42 -5.99 37.27
N PRO A 116 2.07 -6.81 38.11
CA PRO A 116 3.24 -7.61 37.72
C PRO A 116 2.94 -8.75 36.74
N VAL A 117 1.68 -9.13 36.56
CA VAL A 117 1.23 -10.19 35.61
C VAL A 117 2.03 -11.50 35.76
N GLY A 118 2.38 -11.85 37.01
CA GLY A 118 3.16 -13.05 37.32
C GLY A 118 4.67 -12.92 37.03
N VAL A 119 5.17 -11.71 36.74
CA VAL A 119 6.60 -11.44 36.54
C VAL A 119 7.21 -10.94 37.83
N GLU A 120 8.28 -11.56 38.25
CA GLU A 120 9.08 -11.14 39.40
C GLU A 120 10.10 -10.09 39.01
N ARG A 121 10.81 -10.37 37.91
CA ARG A 121 11.86 -9.50 37.39
C ARG A 121 11.82 -9.51 35.86
N ARG A 122 11.91 -8.33 35.29
CA ARG A 122 12.12 -8.13 33.85
C ARG A 122 13.57 -7.70 33.62
N ARG A 123 14.29 -8.41 32.72
CA ARG A 123 15.66 -8.09 32.34
C ARG A 123 15.69 -7.66 30.89
N HIS A 124 16.23 -6.47 30.64
CA HIS A 124 16.54 -5.99 29.30
C HIS A 124 17.97 -6.38 28.95
N ILE A 125 18.16 -7.09 27.81
CA ILE A 125 19.44 -7.57 27.32
C ILE A 125 19.78 -6.76 26.07
N ARG A 126 20.93 -6.09 26.09
CA ARG A 126 21.42 -5.33 24.93
C ARG A 126 22.50 -6.13 24.23
N MET A 127 22.31 -6.29 22.92
CA MET A 127 23.24 -7.00 22.06
C MET A 127 23.85 -6.07 21.03
N ARG A 128 25.09 -6.41 20.59
CA ARG A 128 25.71 -5.90 19.38
C ARG A 128 26.17 -7.11 18.56
N GLY A 129 25.44 -7.40 17.47
CA GLY A 129 25.59 -8.69 16.77
C GLY A 129 25.33 -9.85 17.75
N ARG A 130 26.30 -10.74 17.92
CA ARG A 130 26.22 -11.91 18.78
C ARG A 130 26.67 -11.64 20.23
N THR A 131 27.14 -10.44 20.54
CA THR A 131 27.71 -10.11 21.86
C THR A 131 26.72 -9.35 22.75
N VAL A 132 26.56 -9.80 24.00
CA VAL A 132 25.81 -9.09 25.05
C VAL A 132 26.66 -7.94 25.58
N VAL A 133 26.25 -6.71 25.29
CA VAL A 133 26.96 -5.49 25.71
C VAL A 133 26.46 -4.88 27.00
N GLY A 134 25.35 -5.39 27.55
CA GLY A 134 24.84 -4.95 28.83
C GLY A 134 23.47 -5.52 29.17
N VAL A 135 23.18 -5.53 30.45
CA VAL A 135 21.90 -5.98 31.04
C VAL A 135 21.36 -4.90 31.98
N THR A 136 20.03 -4.79 32.04
CA THR A 136 19.34 -3.90 32.98
C THR A 136 18.16 -4.65 33.59
N ASP A 137 18.08 -4.72 34.91
CA ASP A 137 17.03 -5.43 35.63
C ASP A 137 15.99 -4.45 36.18
N GLU A 138 14.73 -4.84 36.14
CA GLU A 138 13.59 -4.18 36.74
C GLU A 138 12.84 -5.20 37.60
N VAL A 139 12.76 -4.95 38.89
CA VAL A 139 12.03 -5.80 39.86
C VAL A 139 10.58 -5.32 39.91
N LEU A 140 9.64 -6.18 39.56
CA LEU A 140 8.21 -5.88 39.49
C LEU A 140 7.42 -6.42 40.69
N SER A 141 7.90 -7.47 41.36
CA SER A 141 7.32 -7.94 42.61
C SER A 141 7.84 -7.06 43.75
N GLY A 142 6.93 -6.44 44.52
CA GLY A 142 7.27 -5.56 45.63
C GLY A 142 7.96 -6.23 46.83
N VAL A 143 8.77 -7.26 46.61
CA VAL A 143 9.64 -7.87 47.62
C VAL A 143 10.95 -7.09 47.63
N ASP A 144 11.13 -6.29 48.67
CA ASP A 144 12.35 -5.57 49.04
C ASP A 144 13.52 -6.55 49.12
N VAL A 145 14.25 -6.79 48.06
CA VAL A 145 15.54 -7.47 48.10
C VAL A 145 16.56 -6.43 48.52
N GLY A 146 16.83 -6.43 49.82
CA GLY A 146 17.69 -5.47 50.49
C GLY A 146 19.02 -5.23 49.81
N GLY A 147 19.30 -3.96 49.59
CA GLY A 147 20.61 -3.40 49.32
C GLY A 147 20.90 -3.11 47.86
N VAL A 148 20.50 -1.96 47.41
CA VAL A 148 21.30 -0.91 46.78
C VAL A 148 20.31 0.25 46.43
N GLY A 149 20.60 1.42 46.94
CA GLY A 149 19.75 2.59 46.83
C GLY A 149 19.42 3.00 45.39
N ASP A 150 18.30 3.68 45.31
CA ASP A 150 17.82 4.47 44.15
C ASP A 150 17.39 3.66 42.95
N LEU A 151 16.33 2.80 43.08
CA LEU A 151 15.78 1.97 42.00
C LEU A 151 14.33 2.29 41.62
N GLY A 152 13.89 3.53 41.84
CA GLY A 152 12.54 3.98 41.44
C GLY A 152 12.34 4.25 39.94
N VAL A 153 13.38 4.16 39.08
CA VAL A 153 13.34 4.67 37.69
C VAL A 153 14.10 3.76 36.69
N VAL A 154 14.11 2.44 36.86
CA VAL A 154 14.99 1.57 36.06
C VAL A 154 14.39 1.18 34.70
N GLY A 155 13.07 1.09 34.57
CA GLY A 155 12.40 0.84 33.29
C GLY A 155 12.54 2.04 32.32
N GLU A 156 12.38 3.26 32.83
CA GLU A 156 12.61 4.50 32.07
C GLU A 156 14.06 4.65 31.61
N SER A 157 15.05 4.20 32.40
CA SER A 157 16.47 4.37 32.07
C SER A 157 16.94 3.59 30.83
N ALA A 158 16.34 2.45 30.51
CA ALA A 158 16.65 1.68 29.31
C ALA A 158 16.06 2.37 28.05
N LEU A 159 14.82 2.86 28.17
CA LEU A 159 14.15 3.64 27.16
C LEU A 159 14.92 4.95 26.86
N PHE A 160 15.22 5.74 27.90
CA PHE A 160 16.00 7.00 27.74
C PHE A 160 17.37 6.78 27.11
N ARG A 161 18.05 5.67 27.40
CA ARG A 161 19.34 5.34 26.77
C ARG A 161 19.19 4.94 25.31
N ALA A 162 18.15 4.15 24.97
CA ALA A 162 17.85 3.82 23.57
C ALA A 162 17.54 5.07 22.75
N MET A 163 16.82 6.03 23.33
CA MET A 163 16.46 7.30 22.71
C MET A 163 17.66 8.27 22.53
N ARG A 164 18.73 8.15 23.34
CA ARG A 164 19.95 8.95 23.23
C ARG A 164 20.99 8.39 22.26
N ALA A 165 20.81 7.17 21.75
CA ALA A 165 21.73 6.61 20.77
C ALA A 165 21.69 7.44 19.46
N ALA A 166 22.87 7.68 18.86
CA ALA A 166 22.97 8.40 17.59
C ALA A 166 22.23 7.65 16.48
N ARG A 167 21.59 8.39 15.59
CA ARG A 167 20.83 7.81 14.47
C ARG A 167 21.75 7.60 13.27
N THR A 168 21.61 6.43 12.64
CA THR A 168 22.43 6.03 11.49
C THR A 168 21.75 6.33 10.15
N GLY A 169 20.69 7.18 10.13
CA GLY A 169 19.86 7.40 8.95
C GLY A 169 18.92 6.23 8.62
N ARG A 170 18.73 5.30 9.58
CA ARG A 170 17.88 4.12 9.44
C ARG A 170 16.91 4.04 10.61
N MET A 171 15.68 3.65 10.32
CA MET A 171 14.71 3.37 11.38
C MET A 171 15.12 2.08 12.11
N GLY A 172 15.27 2.17 13.44
CA GLY A 172 15.55 1.00 14.28
C GLY A 172 14.26 0.36 14.79
N SER A 173 14.27 -0.96 14.96
CA SER A 173 13.15 -1.67 15.60
C SER A 173 13.00 -1.26 17.06
N ILE A 174 11.77 -0.94 17.47
CA ILE A 174 11.42 -0.58 18.85
C ILE A 174 10.97 -1.79 19.71
N VAL A 175 11.10 -3.00 19.19
CA VAL A 175 10.59 -4.23 19.86
C VAL A 175 11.00 -4.34 21.34
N SER A 176 12.21 -3.89 21.68
CA SER A 176 12.70 -3.91 23.07
C SER A 176 12.19 -2.78 23.96
N THR A 177 11.52 -1.76 23.38
CA THR A 177 11.11 -0.51 24.04
C THR A 177 9.63 -0.17 23.85
N ILE A 178 8.83 -1.11 23.33
CA ILE A 178 7.37 -0.94 23.15
C ILE A 178 6.74 -0.61 24.52
N GLN A 179 5.98 0.46 24.56
CA GLN A 179 5.26 0.89 25.74
C GLN A 179 3.88 0.25 25.82
N ARG A 180 3.26 0.29 27.00
CA ARG A 180 1.94 -0.35 27.24
C ARG A 180 0.85 0.17 26.29
N GLU A 181 0.77 1.48 26.05
CA GLU A 181 -0.22 2.05 25.13
C GLU A 181 0.01 1.57 23.68
N GLN A 182 1.27 1.45 23.26
CA GLN A 182 1.65 0.94 21.95
C GLN A 182 1.37 -0.56 21.84
N ASP A 183 1.66 -1.37 22.88
CA ASP A 183 1.40 -2.82 22.88
C ASP A 183 -0.09 -3.13 22.73
N VAL A 184 -0.97 -2.36 23.37
CA VAL A 184 -2.43 -2.52 23.22
C VAL A 184 -2.85 -2.36 21.76
N ILE A 185 -2.33 -1.34 21.06
CA ILE A 185 -2.65 -1.08 19.65
C ILE A 185 -2.05 -2.16 18.73
N ILE A 186 -0.78 -2.53 18.99
CA ILE A 186 -0.07 -3.53 18.17
C ILE A 186 -0.81 -4.87 18.20
N ARG A 187 -1.29 -5.29 19.36
CA ARG A 187 -1.91 -6.61 19.60
C ARG A 187 -3.42 -6.63 19.46
N ASP A 188 -4.04 -5.54 19.11
CA ASP A 188 -5.48 -5.52 18.86
C ASP A 188 -5.81 -6.31 17.58
N GLU A 189 -6.53 -7.42 17.72
CA GLU A 189 -6.93 -8.32 16.64
C GLU A 189 -8.29 -7.97 16.04
N SER A 190 -8.91 -6.87 16.46
CA SER A 190 -10.20 -6.43 15.94
C SER A 190 -10.12 -6.18 14.44
N ARG A 191 -11.12 -6.68 13.72
CA ARG A 191 -11.28 -6.44 12.28
C ARG A 191 -12.15 -5.22 12.07
N GLY A 192 -11.72 -4.35 11.18
CA GLY A 192 -12.40 -3.11 10.88
C GLY A 192 -11.39 -1.98 10.70
N VAL A 193 -11.87 -0.75 10.71
CA VAL A 193 -11.03 0.44 10.61
C VAL A 193 -10.56 0.85 12.01
N MET A 194 -9.26 0.89 12.19
CA MET A 194 -8.59 1.42 13.37
C MET A 194 -7.85 2.69 12.98
N VAL A 195 -8.12 3.78 13.66
CA VAL A 195 -7.39 5.05 13.54
C VAL A 195 -6.44 5.18 14.73
N VAL A 196 -5.17 5.41 14.46
CA VAL A 196 -4.13 5.67 15.46
C VAL A 196 -3.68 7.12 15.34
N GLU A 197 -4.18 7.94 16.25
CA GLU A 197 -3.81 9.35 16.36
C GLU A 197 -2.65 9.55 17.32
N GLY A 198 -1.84 10.55 17.06
CA GLY A 198 -0.80 10.98 18.00
C GLY A 198 0.02 12.11 17.42
N GLY A 199 0.48 13.01 18.27
CA GLY A 199 1.33 14.11 17.88
C GLY A 199 2.71 13.66 17.36
N PRO A 200 3.57 14.60 16.99
CA PRO A 200 4.94 14.32 16.59
C PRO A 200 5.69 13.53 17.66
N GLY A 201 6.53 12.57 17.26
CA GLY A 201 7.40 11.85 18.19
C GLY A 201 6.74 10.80 19.08
N THR A 202 5.44 10.50 18.93
CA THR A 202 4.73 9.47 19.71
C THR A 202 4.98 8.05 19.21
N GLY A 203 5.65 7.88 18.06
CA GLY A 203 5.99 6.57 17.51
C GLY A 203 4.89 5.93 16.67
N LYS A 204 3.98 6.71 16.09
CA LYS A 204 2.89 6.26 15.21
C LYS A 204 3.32 5.24 14.17
N THR A 205 4.28 5.61 13.31
CA THR A 205 4.83 4.74 12.25
C THR A 205 5.39 3.44 12.81
N ALA A 206 6.14 3.53 13.92
CA ALA A 206 6.70 2.34 14.55
C ALA A 206 5.61 1.38 15.05
N VAL A 207 4.54 1.91 15.66
CA VAL A 207 3.38 1.12 16.08
C VAL A 207 2.71 0.45 14.88
N ALA A 208 2.53 1.17 13.77
CA ALA A 208 1.95 0.64 12.54
C ALA A 208 2.75 -0.54 11.98
N LEU A 209 4.08 -0.41 11.89
CA LEU A 209 4.98 -1.47 11.38
C LEU A 209 5.01 -2.69 12.29
N HIS A 210 5.06 -2.48 13.60
CA HIS A 210 5.03 -3.59 14.56
C HIS A 210 3.66 -4.28 14.58
N ARG A 211 2.56 -3.52 14.37
CA ARG A 211 1.23 -4.08 14.17
C ARG A 211 1.16 -4.92 12.90
N ALA A 212 1.75 -4.46 11.79
CA ALA A 212 1.86 -5.26 10.56
C ALA A 212 2.52 -6.61 10.85
N ALA A 213 3.68 -6.60 11.50
CA ALA A 213 4.41 -7.81 11.86
C ALA A 213 3.62 -8.73 12.80
N TYR A 214 2.91 -8.15 13.78
CA TYR A 214 2.05 -8.92 14.67
C TYR A 214 0.88 -9.58 13.93
N LEU A 215 0.20 -8.83 13.07
CA LEU A 215 -0.94 -9.35 12.30
C LEU A 215 -0.50 -10.43 11.30
N LEU A 216 0.64 -10.26 10.62
CA LEU A 216 1.23 -11.28 9.75
C LEU A 216 1.58 -12.55 10.51
N TYR A 217 2.04 -12.44 11.75
CA TYR A 217 2.32 -13.59 12.60
C TYR A 217 1.03 -14.34 13.02
N VAL A 218 0.02 -13.60 13.50
CA VAL A 218 -1.23 -14.19 14.03
C VAL A 218 -2.14 -14.70 12.91
N TRP A 219 -2.23 -13.96 11.80
CA TRP A 219 -3.10 -14.24 10.66
C TRP A 219 -2.34 -14.75 9.44
N ARG A 220 -1.21 -15.43 9.65
CA ARG A 220 -0.28 -15.87 8.59
C ARG A 220 -0.98 -16.58 7.42
N GLU A 221 -1.86 -17.54 7.70
CA GLU A 221 -2.55 -18.32 6.65
C GLU A 221 -3.42 -17.44 5.73
N PHE A 222 -4.04 -16.41 6.28
CA PHE A 222 -4.89 -15.49 5.52
C PHE A 222 -4.07 -14.43 4.80
N LEU A 223 -3.17 -13.76 5.52
CA LEU A 223 -2.39 -12.63 4.99
C LEU A 223 -1.29 -13.06 4.03
N SER A 224 -0.79 -14.30 4.10
CA SER A 224 0.16 -14.83 3.11
C SER A 224 -0.46 -15.02 1.72
N ARG A 225 -1.78 -15.07 1.61
CA ARG A 225 -2.49 -15.20 0.33
C ARG A 225 -2.95 -13.85 -0.23
N THR A 226 -3.34 -12.94 0.64
CA THR A 226 -3.93 -11.65 0.28
C THR A 226 -2.96 -10.48 0.36
N GLY A 227 -1.86 -10.64 1.11
CA GLY A 227 -0.88 -9.60 1.35
C GLY A 227 -1.32 -8.53 2.35
N VAL A 228 -0.34 -7.80 2.86
CA VAL A 228 -0.52 -6.56 3.62
C VAL A 228 0.05 -5.42 2.80
N LEU A 229 -0.74 -4.37 2.58
CA LEU A 229 -0.29 -3.15 1.92
C LEU A 229 0.07 -2.10 2.98
N ILE A 230 1.24 -1.50 2.85
CA ILE A 230 1.64 -0.32 3.63
C ILE A 230 1.80 0.85 2.67
N LEU A 231 0.99 1.88 2.88
CA LEU A 231 1.05 3.14 2.15
C LEU A 231 1.83 4.17 2.95
N GLY A 232 2.82 4.76 2.30
CA GLY A 232 3.62 5.86 2.84
C GLY A 232 3.50 7.14 2.02
N PRO A 233 3.92 8.29 2.58
CA PRO A 233 3.78 9.59 1.93
C PRO A 233 4.67 9.76 0.69
N ASN A 234 5.84 9.13 0.66
CA ASN A 234 6.80 9.22 -0.45
C ASN A 234 7.74 8.01 -0.49
N SER A 235 8.46 7.84 -1.60
CA SER A 235 9.39 6.73 -1.83
C SER A 235 10.58 6.72 -0.86
N THR A 236 11.11 7.88 -0.49
CA THR A 236 12.21 8.01 0.48
C THR A 236 11.81 7.46 1.85
N PHE A 237 10.58 7.77 2.28
CA PHE A 237 10.02 7.23 3.51
C PHE A 237 9.85 5.70 3.41
N LEU A 238 9.34 5.20 2.29
CA LEU A 238 9.18 3.75 2.07
C LEU A 238 10.53 3.03 2.07
N GLU A 239 11.57 3.59 1.48
CA GLU A 239 12.93 3.05 1.54
C GLU A 239 13.45 3.01 2.98
N TYR A 240 13.21 4.09 3.76
CA TYR A 240 13.58 4.17 5.16
C TYR A 240 12.91 3.07 6.00
N ILE A 241 11.63 2.78 5.81
CA ILE A 241 10.90 1.76 6.57
C ILE A 241 11.11 0.34 6.03
N SER A 242 11.48 0.18 4.75
CA SER A 242 11.70 -1.13 4.13
C SER A 242 12.74 -1.99 4.86
N GLN A 243 13.66 -1.34 5.57
CA GLN A 243 14.71 -1.99 6.34
C GLN A 243 14.22 -2.53 7.70
N VAL A 244 13.11 -2.00 8.23
CA VAL A 244 12.55 -2.41 9.54
C VAL A 244 11.78 -3.74 9.41
N LEU A 245 11.06 -3.93 8.32
CA LEU A 245 10.22 -5.13 8.13
C LEU A 245 11.01 -6.44 8.15
N PRO A 246 12.14 -6.58 7.45
CA PRO A 246 13.00 -7.75 7.59
C PRO A 246 13.52 -7.92 9.01
N GLU A 247 13.88 -6.83 9.72
CA GLU A 247 14.29 -6.91 11.14
C GLU A 247 13.18 -7.46 12.05
N LEU A 248 11.91 -7.35 11.62
CA LEU A 248 10.75 -7.92 12.29
C LEU A 248 10.43 -9.35 11.82
N GLY A 249 11.17 -9.88 10.81
CA GLY A 249 11.02 -11.23 10.28
C GLY A 249 9.88 -11.39 9.26
N GLU A 250 9.48 -10.31 8.57
CA GLU A 250 8.34 -10.34 7.66
C GLU A 250 8.73 -9.94 6.22
N THR A 251 8.31 -10.76 5.24
CA THR A 251 8.55 -10.55 3.80
C THR A 251 7.28 -10.38 2.97
N GLY A 252 6.11 -10.70 3.52
CA GLY A 252 4.81 -10.68 2.82
C GLY A 252 4.12 -9.30 2.77
N VAL A 253 4.90 -8.21 2.76
CA VAL A 253 4.39 -6.83 2.78
C VAL A 253 4.65 -6.14 1.45
N VAL A 254 3.63 -5.46 0.93
CA VAL A 254 3.74 -4.56 -0.23
C VAL A 254 3.89 -3.14 0.26
N LEU A 255 4.96 -2.47 -0.14
CA LEU A 255 5.20 -1.05 0.13
C LEU A 255 4.87 -0.26 -1.14
N SER A 256 4.08 0.80 -1.02
CA SER A 256 3.72 1.67 -2.14
C SER A 256 3.40 3.08 -1.67
N THR A 257 3.57 4.05 -2.54
CA THR A 257 2.90 5.35 -2.41
C THR A 257 1.50 5.27 -3.06
N VAL A 258 0.62 6.21 -2.73
CA VAL A 258 -0.73 6.23 -3.33
C VAL A 258 -0.66 6.46 -4.84
N GLY A 259 0.28 7.30 -5.30
CA GLY A 259 0.48 7.58 -6.72
C GLY A 259 0.96 6.37 -7.55
N GLU A 260 1.53 5.36 -6.90
CA GLU A 260 2.03 4.13 -7.55
C GLU A 260 1.04 2.95 -7.47
N LEU A 261 -0.12 3.13 -6.83
CA LEU A 261 -1.10 2.04 -6.67
C LEU A 261 -1.78 1.62 -7.96
N PHE A 262 -1.78 2.47 -8.98
CA PHE A 262 -2.35 2.11 -10.27
C PHE A 262 -1.24 1.65 -11.23
N PRO A 263 -1.25 0.38 -11.68
CA PRO A 263 -0.24 -0.15 -12.58
C PRO A 263 -0.13 0.66 -13.88
N GLY A 264 1.10 0.99 -14.27
CA GLY A 264 1.39 1.77 -15.48
C GLY A 264 1.28 3.29 -15.34
N VAL A 265 0.97 3.80 -14.13
CA VAL A 265 1.10 5.22 -13.79
C VAL A 265 2.36 5.40 -12.95
N VAL A 266 3.31 6.18 -13.47
CA VAL A 266 4.56 6.52 -12.75
C VAL A 266 4.50 8.02 -12.43
N PRO A 267 4.32 8.40 -11.14
CA PRO A 267 4.09 9.78 -10.74
C PRO A 267 5.40 10.57 -10.65
N VAL A 268 5.92 11.03 -11.78
CA VAL A 268 7.14 11.85 -11.85
C VAL A 268 6.84 13.31 -12.20
N GLY A 269 5.61 13.62 -12.61
CA GLY A 269 5.15 14.97 -12.95
C GLY A 269 4.90 15.80 -11.68
N MET A 270 5.22 17.09 -11.78
CA MET A 270 4.87 18.07 -10.73
C MET A 270 3.51 18.69 -11.03
N GLU A 271 2.78 19.04 -9.98
CA GLU A 271 1.50 19.74 -10.10
C GLU A 271 1.45 20.92 -9.12
N SER A 272 0.60 21.91 -9.45
CA SER A 272 0.39 23.05 -8.57
C SER A 272 -0.44 22.66 -7.34
N VAL A 273 -0.35 23.46 -6.27
CA VAL A 273 -1.15 23.26 -5.05
C VAL A 273 -2.66 23.25 -5.39
N VAL A 274 -3.11 24.20 -6.22
CA VAL A 274 -4.51 24.26 -6.69
C VAL A 274 -4.87 23.05 -7.55
N GLY A 275 -3.96 22.58 -8.41
CA GLY A 275 -4.16 21.36 -9.21
C GLY A 275 -4.37 20.13 -8.33
N ARG A 276 -3.59 19.98 -7.27
CA ARG A 276 -3.72 18.88 -6.30
C ARG A 276 -5.06 18.96 -5.55
N GLU A 277 -5.46 20.17 -5.11
CA GLU A 277 -6.73 20.40 -4.44
C GLU A 277 -7.92 20.01 -5.32
N VAL A 278 -7.96 20.52 -6.56
CA VAL A 278 -9.04 20.25 -7.51
C VAL A 278 -9.12 18.77 -7.85
N LYS A 279 -7.99 18.14 -8.22
CA LYS A 279 -7.93 16.72 -8.57
C LYS A 279 -8.23 15.79 -7.38
N GLY A 280 -7.90 16.22 -6.16
CA GLY A 280 -8.19 15.48 -4.94
C GLY A 280 -9.65 15.57 -4.49
N SER A 281 -10.41 16.52 -5.01
CA SER A 281 -11.79 16.79 -4.63
C SER A 281 -12.77 15.71 -5.11
N VAL A 282 -13.82 15.44 -4.34
CA VAL A 282 -14.89 14.48 -4.69
C VAL A 282 -15.68 14.89 -5.94
N GLU A 283 -15.68 16.18 -6.30
CA GLU A 283 -16.29 16.69 -7.53
C GLU A 283 -15.71 16.04 -8.79
N MET A 284 -14.46 15.60 -8.75
CA MET A 284 -13.84 14.87 -9.86
C MET A 284 -14.64 13.63 -10.27
N VAL A 285 -15.34 12.96 -9.37
CA VAL A 285 -16.22 11.83 -9.71
C VAL A 285 -17.26 12.24 -10.76
N THR A 286 -17.84 13.43 -10.64
CA THR A 286 -18.83 13.95 -11.58
C THR A 286 -18.19 14.36 -12.90
N ILE A 287 -17.03 15.02 -12.85
CA ILE A 287 -16.28 15.45 -14.03
C ILE A 287 -15.85 14.23 -14.85
N LEU A 288 -15.26 13.19 -14.21
CA LEU A 288 -14.83 11.96 -14.87
C LEU A 288 -16.02 11.18 -15.47
N ALA A 289 -17.15 11.09 -14.75
CA ALA A 289 -18.35 10.46 -15.28
C ALA A 289 -18.88 11.19 -16.54
N ARG A 290 -18.81 12.53 -16.57
CA ARG A 290 -19.17 13.32 -17.76
C ARG A 290 -18.17 13.10 -18.90
N ALA A 291 -16.87 12.97 -18.59
CA ALA A 291 -15.83 12.69 -19.58
C ALA A 291 -16.06 11.33 -20.27
N VAL A 292 -16.41 10.27 -19.53
CA VAL A 292 -16.76 8.96 -20.12
C VAL A 292 -18.03 9.06 -20.96
N ARG A 293 -19.06 9.77 -20.48
CA ARG A 293 -20.33 9.92 -21.22
C ARG A 293 -20.17 10.65 -22.57
N ARG A 294 -19.14 11.45 -22.73
CA ARG A 294 -18.81 12.15 -23.99
C ARG A 294 -18.62 11.18 -25.17
N TYR A 295 -18.07 10.01 -24.92
CA TYR A 295 -17.82 8.98 -25.92
C TYR A 295 -19.07 8.17 -26.31
N GLN A 296 -20.21 8.39 -25.66
CA GLN A 296 -21.49 7.75 -25.98
C GLN A 296 -22.26 8.65 -26.95
N VAL A 297 -21.82 8.66 -28.21
CA VAL A 297 -22.29 9.61 -29.23
C VAL A 297 -23.69 9.24 -29.71
N VAL A 298 -24.48 10.27 -30.03
CA VAL A 298 -25.73 10.14 -30.78
C VAL A 298 -25.58 11.05 -32.00
N PRO A 299 -25.71 10.54 -33.22
CA PRO A 299 -25.62 11.36 -34.38
C PRO A 299 -26.76 12.36 -34.43
N ASP A 300 -26.52 13.55 -34.98
CA ASP A 300 -27.55 14.59 -35.13
C ASP A 300 -28.53 14.24 -36.25
N GLU A 301 -28.02 13.61 -37.33
CA GLU A 301 -28.78 13.17 -38.49
C GLU A 301 -28.75 11.65 -38.64
N PRO A 302 -29.75 11.03 -39.31
CA PRO A 302 -29.74 9.60 -39.59
C PRO A 302 -28.51 9.17 -40.41
N VAL A 303 -27.86 8.07 -40.04
CA VAL A 303 -26.74 7.46 -40.76
C VAL A 303 -27.28 6.25 -41.54
N VAL A 304 -26.89 6.06 -42.78
CA VAL A 304 -27.26 4.89 -43.58
C VAL A 304 -26.15 3.84 -43.47
N LEU A 305 -26.49 2.68 -42.92
CA LEU A 305 -25.65 1.49 -42.93
C LEU A 305 -26.07 0.57 -44.06
N VAL A 306 -25.13 0.11 -44.89
CA VAL A 306 -25.42 -0.80 -46.01
C VAL A 306 -24.94 -2.20 -45.60
N VAL A 307 -25.91 -3.12 -45.40
CA VAL A 307 -25.65 -4.53 -45.12
C VAL A 307 -26.21 -5.36 -46.29
N ASP A 308 -25.40 -6.21 -46.88
CA ASP A 308 -25.77 -7.02 -48.06
C ASP A 308 -26.50 -6.26 -49.19
N GLY A 309 -26.07 -5.01 -49.40
CA GLY A 309 -26.63 -4.13 -50.43
C GLY A 309 -27.96 -3.46 -50.06
N VAL A 310 -28.47 -3.68 -48.81
CA VAL A 310 -29.67 -3.02 -48.30
C VAL A 310 -29.28 -1.87 -47.41
N GLY A 311 -29.79 -0.65 -47.71
CA GLY A 311 -29.57 0.54 -46.87
C GLY A 311 -30.50 0.53 -45.64
N LEU A 312 -29.92 0.43 -44.44
CA LEU A 312 -30.62 0.50 -43.16
C LEU A 312 -30.40 1.87 -42.53
N GLU A 313 -31.47 2.49 -42.06
CA GLU A 313 -31.40 3.81 -41.43
C GLU A 313 -31.12 3.71 -39.92
N VAL A 314 -29.95 4.16 -39.49
CA VAL A 314 -29.60 4.31 -38.09
C VAL A 314 -30.08 5.68 -37.60
N SER A 315 -31.31 5.74 -37.15
CA SER A 315 -31.91 7.00 -36.70
C SER A 315 -31.37 7.44 -35.34
N PRO A 316 -31.27 8.77 -35.07
CA PRO A 316 -30.92 9.29 -33.73
C PRO A 316 -31.81 8.78 -32.65
N GLY A 317 -33.09 8.47 -32.96
CA GLY A 317 -34.05 7.87 -32.04
C GLY A 317 -33.66 6.47 -31.57
N LEU A 318 -33.25 5.61 -32.51
CA LEU A 318 -32.80 4.25 -32.24
C LEU A 318 -31.51 4.27 -31.39
N VAL A 319 -30.54 5.10 -31.74
CA VAL A 319 -29.28 5.26 -30.97
C VAL A 319 -29.53 5.75 -29.57
N ARG A 320 -30.43 6.77 -29.38
CA ARG A 320 -30.83 7.22 -28.04
C ARG A 320 -31.47 6.12 -27.21
N ALA A 321 -32.32 5.28 -27.82
CA ALA A 321 -32.97 4.16 -27.16
C ALA A 321 -31.94 3.09 -26.73
N ALA A 322 -31.03 2.72 -27.63
CA ALA A 322 -29.94 1.78 -27.35
C ALA A 322 -29.03 2.30 -26.21
N ARG A 323 -28.60 3.57 -26.28
CA ARG A 323 -27.83 4.24 -25.23
C ARG A 323 -28.55 4.25 -23.87
N ALA A 324 -29.84 4.53 -23.87
CA ALA A 324 -30.63 4.53 -22.65
C ALA A 324 -30.79 3.12 -22.05
N ALA A 325 -30.92 2.09 -22.91
CA ALA A 325 -30.95 0.69 -22.46
C ALA A 325 -29.62 0.28 -21.80
N ALA A 326 -28.48 0.58 -22.46
CA ALA A 326 -27.15 0.33 -21.91
C ALA A 326 -26.94 1.03 -20.56
N ARG A 327 -27.25 2.34 -20.46
CA ARG A 327 -27.11 3.11 -19.22
C ARG A 327 -27.99 2.63 -18.07
N ARG A 328 -29.19 2.11 -18.32
CA ARG A 328 -30.07 1.56 -17.27
C ARG A 328 -29.50 0.31 -16.60
N SER A 329 -28.57 -0.39 -17.23
CA SER A 329 -27.89 -1.56 -16.63
C SER A 329 -27.04 -1.20 -15.42
N GLY A 330 -26.58 0.07 -15.31
CA GLY A 330 -25.69 0.53 -14.24
C GLY A 330 -24.28 -0.05 -14.31
N ARG A 331 -23.94 -0.81 -15.37
CA ARG A 331 -22.61 -1.41 -15.53
C ARG A 331 -21.63 -0.45 -16.20
N PRO A 332 -20.30 -0.69 -16.08
CA PRO A 332 -19.25 0.13 -16.69
C PRO A 332 -19.36 0.21 -18.21
N HIS A 333 -18.77 1.27 -18.81
CA HIS A 333 -18.89 1.65 -20.22
C HIS A 333 -18.53 0.52 -21.20
N ASN A 334 -17.34 -0.10 -21.04
CA ASN A 334 -16.89 -1.17 -21.95
C ASN A 334 -17.73 -2.46 -21.80
N GLU A 335 -18.19 -2.74 -20.59
CA GLU A 335 -18.98 -3.95 -20.33
C GLU A 335 -20.39 -3.89 -20.92
N VAL A 336 -20.96 -2.68 -21.05
CA VAL A 336 -22.31 -2.51 -21.62
C VAL A 336 -22.31 -2.25 -23.12
N ARG A 337 -21.12 -2.19 -23.76
CA ARG A 337 -20.98 -1.99 -25.18
C ARG A 337 -21.73 -3.07 -25.98
N GLY A 338 -21.66 -4.35 -25.53
CA GLY A 338 -22.43 -5.44 -26.12
C GLY A 338 -23.93 -5.20 -26.06
N LEU A 339 -24.47 -4.78 -24.91
CA LEU A 339 -25.90 -4.46 -24.77
C LEU A 339 -26.34 -3.29 -25.70
N PHE A 340 -25.46 -2.30 -25.90
CA PHE A 340 -25.70 -1.21 -26.82
C PHE A 340 -25.77 -1.74 -28.28
N ALA A 341 -24.79 -2.55 -28.68
CA ALA A 341 -24.71 -3.15 -29.99
C ALA A 341 -25.91 -4.07 -30.28
N ASP A 342 -26.26 -4.97 -29.35
CA ASP A 342 -27.39 -5.89 -29.47
C ASP A 342 -28.73 -5.17 -29.65
N PHE A 343 -28.94 -4.08 -28.87
CA PHE A 343 -30.16 -3.28 -29.00
C PHE A 343 -30.25 -2.60 -30.35
N LEU A 344 -29.10 -2.08 -30.84
CA LEU A 344 -29.00 -1.41 -32.14
C LEU A 344 -29.23 -2.42 -33.30
N ALA A 345 -28.52 -3.55 -33.27
CA ALA A 345 -28.65 -4.62 -34.26
C ALA A 345 -30.09 -5.17 -34.32
N SER A 346 -30.70 -5.43 -33.14
CA SER A 346 -32.11 -5.86 -33.08
C SER A 346 -33.08 -4.83 -33.67
N GLY A 347 -32.77 -3.55 -33.56
CA GLY A 347 -33.53 -2.47 -34.19
C GLY A 347 -33.41 -2.48 -35.70
N LEU A 348 -32.20 -2.66 -36.19
CA LEU A 348 -31.87 -2.70 -37.64
C LEU A 348 -32.42 -3.98 -38.31
N ALA A 349 -32.28 -5.14 -37.66
CA ALA A 349 -32.84 -6.40 -38.16
C ALA A 349 -34.36 -6.34 -38.31
N ARG A 350 -35.05 -5.71 -37.34
CA ARG A 350 -36.52 -5.48 -37.46
C ARG A 350 -36.86 -4.51 -38.59
N GLN A 351 -36.04 -3.47 -38.81
CA GLN A 351 -36.21 -2.54 -39.93
C GLN A 351 -36.01 -3.29 -41.23
N TRP A 352 -34.96 -4.09 -41.35
CA TRP A 352 -34.67 -4.89 -42.55
C TRP A 352 -35.80 -5.88 -42.84
N ALA A 353 -36.25 -6.62 -41.84
CA ALA A 353 -37.40 -7.50 -41.96
C ALA A 353 -38.67 -6.78 -42.42
N GLY A 354 -38.87 -5.55 -41.98
CA GLY A 354 -39.98 -4.68 -42.45
C GLY A 354 -39.85 -4.28 -43.92
N LEU A 355 -38.63 -4.15 -44.44
CA LEU A 355 -38.39 -3.82 -45.84
C LEU A 355 -38.63 -4.99 -46.81
N ILE A 356 -38.17 -6.21 -46.44
CA ILE A 356 -38.21 -7.38 -47.34
C ILE A 356 -39.40 -8.30 -47.08
N GLY A 357 -39.97 -8.30 -45.87
CA GLY A 357 -41.09 -9.17 -45.48
C GLY A 357 -42.45 -8.47 -45.42
N ALA A 358 -42.60 -7.27 -45.95
CA ALA A 358 -43.86 -6.53 -45.96
C ALA A 358 -44.93 -7.28 -46.78
N ASP A 359 -46.10 -7.58 -46.20
CA ASP A 359 -47.23 -8.13 -46.92
C ASP A 359 -47.82 -7.06 -47.86
N PRO A 360 -47.84 -7.30 -49.16
CA PRO A 360 -48.44 -6.39 -50.12
C PRO A 360 -49.95 -6.10 -49.88
N LEU A 361 -50.61 -6.99 -49.13
CA LEU A 361 -52.03 -6.86 -48.82
C LEU A 361 -52.30 -6.19 -47.47
N GLY A 362 -51.23 -5.71 -46.75
CA GLY A 362 -51.32 -5.01 -45.48
C GLY A 362 -51.50 -5.93 -44.27
N GLY A 363 -51.19 -7.23 -44.36
CA GLY A 363 -51.17 -8.20 -43.29
C GLY A 363 -49.91 -8.09 -42.40
N GLU A 364 -49.69 -9.13 -41.57
CA GLU A 364 -48.49 -9.28 -40.75
C GLU A 364 -47.27 -9.54 -41.63
N ASN A 365 -46.06 -9.24 -41.07
CA ASN A 365 -44.80 -9.52 -41.76
C ASN A 365 -44.67 -11.00 -42.11
N LEU A 366 -44.29 -11.28 -43.37
CA LEU A 366 -44.18 -12.63 -43.91
C LEU A 366 -42.98 -13.43 -43.36
N LEU A 367 -41.98 -12.74 -42.77
CA LEU A 367 -40.82 -13.40 -42.18
C LEU A 367 -41.12 -13.96 -40.80
N SER A 368 -40.61 -15.16 -40.54
CA SER A 368 -40.68 -15.82 -39.23
C SER A 368 -39.73 -15.17 -38.23
N ALA A 369 -39.89 -15.47 -36.95
CA ALA A 369 -38.94 -15.06 -35.92
C ALA A 369 -37.51 -15.63 -36.15
N GLY A 370 -37.40 -16.80 -36.81
CA GLY A 370 -36.10 -17.38 -37.21
C GLY A 370 -35.42 -16.57 -38.29
N ASP A 371 -36.18 -16.16 -39.32
CA ASP A 371 -35.62 -15.32 -40.40
C ASP A 371 -35.13 -13.97 -39.85
N VAL A 372 -35.83 -13.38 -38.88
CA VAL A 372 -35.40 -12.11 -38.23
C VAL A 372 -34.13 -12.33 -37.40
N ALA A 373 -33.95 -13.53 -36.81
CA ALA A 373 -32.71 -13.86 -36.10
C ALA A 373 -31.50 -13.99 -37.07
N GLU A 374 -31.72 -14.59 -38.25
CA GLU A 374 -30.67 -14.63 -39.30
C GLU A 374 -30.27 -13.21 -39.75
N LEU A 375 -31.24 -12.34 -39.98
CA LEU A 375 -30.96 -10.93 -40.32
C LEU A 375 -30.21 -10.21 -39.17
N TYR A 376 -30.46 -10.54 -37.94
CA TYR A 376 -29.70 -10.01 -36.81
C TYR A 376 -28.24 -10.48 -36.85
N ASP A 377 -27.99 -11.77 -37.10
CA ASP A 377 -26.63 -12.32 -37.19
C ASP A 377 -25.87 -11.69 -38.38
N ASP A 378 -26.52 -11.44 -39.51
CA ASP A 378 -25.96 -10.75 -40.66
C ASP A 378 -25.56 -9.31 -40.30
N VAL A 379 -26.41 -8.57 -39.57
CA VAL A 379 -26.11 -7.20 -39.14
C VAL A 379 -24.92 -7.21 -38.14
N VAL A 380 -24.89 -8.10 -37.18
CA VAL A 380 -23.81 -8.16 -36.16
C VAL A 380 -22.47 -8.53 -36.78
N SER A 381 -22.49 -9.37 -37.81
CA SER A 381 -21.29 -9.83 -38.51
C SER A 381 -20.78 -8.80 -39.57
N ASP A 382 -21.55 -7.78 -39.89
CA ASP A 382 -21.18 -6.77 -40.86
C ASP A 382 -20.09 -5.83 -40.36
N VAL A 383 -19.03 -5.63 -41.16
CA VAL A 383 -17.86 -4.79 -40.80
C VAL A 383 -18.27 -3.32 -40.66
N GLY A 384 -19.22 -2.83 -41.42
CA GLY A 384 -19.74 -1.46 -41.35
C GLY A 384 -20.51 -1.25 -40.02
N PHE A 385 -21.26 -2.27 -39.55
CA PHE A 385 -21.94 -2.23 -38.28
C PHE A 385 -20.93 -2.20 -37.09
N VAL A 386 -19.90 -3.04 -37.15
CA VAL A 386 -18.83 -3.03 -36.11
C VAL A 386 -18.17 -1.66 -36.06
N GLY A 387 -17.80 -1.08 -37.25
CA GLY A 387 -17.22 0.26 -37.32
C GLY A 387 -18.15 1.36 -36.78
N LEU A 388 -19.45 1.26 -37.07
CA LEU A 388 -20.44 2.19 -36.53
C LEU A 388 -20.57 2.10 -35.01
N VAL A 389 -20.53 0.90 -34.45
CA VAL A 389 -20.54 0.69 -32.98
C VAL A 389 -19.27 1.27 -32.36
N ASP A 390 -18.10 1.14 -33.03
CA ASP A 390 -16.85 1.74 -32.56
C ASP A 390 -16.91 3.29 -32.57
N GLU A 391 -17.58 3.88 -33.53
CA GLU A 391 -17.77 5.33 -33.60
C GLU A 391 -18.75 5.85 -32.53
N LEU A 392 -19.88 5.16 -32.32
CA LEU A 392 -20.93 5.59 -31.38
C LEU A 392 -20.67 5.23 -29.95
N TRP A 393 -19.91 4.15 -29.72
CA TRP A 393 -19.58 3.59 -28.37
C TRP A 393 -18.22 2.89 -28.39
N PRO A 394 -17.10 3.65 -28.48
CA PRO A 394 -15.77 3.07 -28.55
C PRO A 394 -15.39 2.31 -27.26
N VAL A 395 -14.43 1.40 -27.39
CA VAL A 395 -13.73 0.82 -26.22
C VAL A 395 -12.77 1.87 -25.68
N LEU A 396 -12.80 2.12 -24.39
CA LEU A 396 -12.02 3.17 -23.75
C LEU A 396 -10.90 2.61 -22.89
N ASP A 397 -9.75 3.31 -22.85
CA ASP A 397 -8.68 3.13 -21.86
C ASP A 397 -8.71 4.31 -20.89
N PRO A 398 -8.73 4.07 -19.55
CA PRO A 398 -8.82 5.12 -18.56
C PRO A 398 -7.67 6.12 -18.61
N ARG A 399 -6.45 5.68 -18.99
CA ARG A 399 -5.27 6.55 -19.11
C ARG A 399 -5.42 7.50 -20.31
N VAL A 400 -5.91 6.99 -21.43
CA VAL A 400 -6.16 7.80 -22.63
C VAL A 400 -7.26 8.83 -22.36
N VAL A 401 -8.35 8.41 -21.72
CA VAL A 401 -9.48 9.31 -21.39
C VAL A 401 -9.02 10.43 -20.46
N LEU A 402 -8.18 10.13 -19.44
CA LEU A 402 -7.66 11.16 -18.54
C LEU A 402 -6.68 12.10 -19.25
N ALA A 403 -5.79 11.56 -20.08
CA ALA A 403 -4.84 12.37 -20.85
C ALA A 403 -5.55 13.35 -21.78
N GLU A 404 -6.58 12.90 -22.52
CA GLU A 404 -7.39 13.76 -23.40
C GLU A 404 -8.20 14.79 -22.60
N LEU A 405 -8.79 14.39 -21.47
CA LEU A 405 -9.53 15.30 -20.59
C LEU A 405 -8.66 16.47 -20.14
N LEU A 406 -7.46 16.17 -19.62
CA LEU A 406 -6.60 17.19 -19.01
C LEU A 406 -5.85 18.03 -20.05
N SER A 407 -5.71 17.59 -21.31
CA SER A 407 -4.99 18.30 -22.34
C SER A 407 -5.85 19.15 -23.30
N ASP A 408 -7.17 19.05 -23.21
CA ASP A 408 -8.10 19.78 -24.08
C ASP A 408 -9.00 20.74 -23.27
N ARG A 409 -8.72 22.04 -23.36
CA ARG A 409 -9.50 23.10 -22.69
C ARG A 409 -10.98 23.08 -23.10
N GLY A 410 -11.30 22.70 -24.35
CA GLY A 410 -12.67 22.60 -24.81
C GLY A 410 -13.41 21.41 -24.23
N VAL A 411 -12.71 20.32 -23.92
CA VAL A 411 -13.25 19.18 -23.17
C VAL A 411 -13.47 19.57 -21.71
N ILE A 412 -12.48 20.19 -21.06
CA ILE A 412 -12.60 20.69 -19.69
C ILE A 412 -13.81 21.61 -19.55
N ALA A 413 -13.96 22.60 -20.43
CA ALA A 413 -15.08 23.54 -20.41
C ALA A 413 -16.45 22.85 -20.57
N ARG A 414 -16.52 21.72 -21.30
CA ARG A 414 -17.79 20.96 -21.44
C ARG A 414 -18.12 20.09 -20.25
N VAL A 415 -17.13 19.46 -19.61
CA VAL A 415 -17.37 18.50 -18.53
C VAL A 415 -17.33 19.16 -17.14
N ALA A 416 -16.57 20.25 -17.01
CA ALA A 416 -16.39 21.04 -15.80
C ALA A 416 -16.97 22.47 -15.95
N GLY A 417 -17.88 22.69 -16.88
CA GLY A 417 -18.46 24.03 -17.17
C GLY A 417 -19.29 24.63 -16.02
N ASP A 418 -19.65 23.84 -15.02
CA ASP A 418 -20.34 24.31 -13.82
C ASP A 418 -19.36 24.91 -12.78
N TYR A 419 -18.05 24.74 -12.98
CA TYR A 419 -16.98 25.19 -12.10
C TYR A 419 -16.33 26.47 -12.61
N ASP A 420 -15.68 27.21 -11.74
CA ASP A 420 -15.02 28.47 -12.06
C ASP A 420 -13.78 28.29 -12.98
N GLU A 421 -13.30 29.42 -13.52
CA GLU A 421 -12.15 29.42 -14.44
C GLU A 421 -10.85 28.98 -13.76
N VAL A 422 -10.69 29.16 -12.44
CA VAL A 422 -9.51 28.72 -11.68
C VAL A 422 -9.49 27.20 -11.60
N THR A 423 -10.61 26.57 -11.24
CA THR A 423 -10.79 25.12 -11.22
C THR A 423 -10.56 24.50 -12.60
N GLN A 424 -11.17 25.08 -13.64
CA GLN A 424 -10.96 24.60 -15.02
C GLN A 424 -9.50 24.76 -15.48
N GLY A 425 -8.87 25.89 -15.13
CA GLY A 425 -7.46 26.15 -15.43
C GLY A 425 -6.51 25.20 -14.71
N ALA A 426 -6.82 24.82 -13.47
CA ALA A 426 -6.02 23.91 -12.65
C ALA A 426 -6.04 22.47 -13.18
N LEU A 427 -7.09 22.05 -13.92
CA LEU A 427 -7.17 20.75 -14.57
C LEU A 427 -6.30 20.65 -15.82
N PHE A 428 -6.03 21.78 -16.48
CA PHE A 428 -5.32 21.78 -17.76
C PHE A 428 -3.81 21.50 -17.57
N ARG A 429 -3.28 20.62 -18.43
CA ARG A 429 -1.85 20.39 -18.62
C ARG A 429 -1.50 20.29 -20.11
N GLU A 430 -0.22 20.49 -20.46
CA GLU A 430 0.27 20.33 -21.81
C GLU A 430 0.21 18.86 -22.27
N VAL A 431 0.06 18.65 -23.58
CA VAL A 431 0.06 17.31 -24.18
C VAL A 431 1.44 16.67 -23.98
N GLY A 432 1.45 15.45 -23.43
CA GLY A 432 2.69 14.71 -23.17
C GLY A 432 3.32 14.97 -21.80
N ASP A 433 2.70 15.81 -20.97
CA ASP A 433 3.12 15.98 -19.59
C ASP A 433 3.08 14.65 -18.81
N LEU A 434 4.02 14.53 -17.89
CA LEU A 434 4.16 13.34 -17.05
C LEU A 434 3.01 13.23 -16.05
N TRP A 435 2.70 12.00 -15.62
CA TRP A 435 1.70 11.73 -14.59
C TRP A 435 2.12 12.34 -13.26
N SER A 436 1.19 12.99 -12.56
CA SER A 436 1.33 13.43 -11.18
C SER A 436 0.79 12.40 -10.19
N ALA A 437 1.08 12.55 -8.91
CA ALA A 437 0.62 11.63 -7.87
C ALA A 437 -0.91 11.56 -7.79
N SER A 438 -1.60 12.70 -7.94
CA SER A 438 -3.08 12.77 -7.90
C SER A 438 -3.75 12.08 -9.09
N ASP A 439 -3.05 11.94 -10.22
CA ASP A 439 -3.61 11.32 -11.43
C ASP A 439 -3.92 9.83 -11.24
N ALA A 440 -3.17 9.12 -10.39
CA ALA A 440 -3.40 7.70 -10.13
C ALA A 440 -4.82 7.42 -9.60
N ALA A 441 -5.31 8.25 -8.69
CA ALA A 441 -6.65 8.13 -8.14
C ALA A 441 -7.74 8.45 -9.20
N LEU A 442 -7.47 9.37 -10.12
CA LEU A 442 -8.38 9.70 -11.21
C LEU A 442 -8.44 8.58 -12.27
N VAL A 443 -7.29 7.99 -12.60
CA VAL A 443 -7.25 6.81 -13.50
C VAL A 443 -7.96 5.63 -12.88
N ASP A 444 -7.81 5.39 -11.57
CA ASP A 444 -8.52 4.32 -10.83
C ASP A 444 -10.04 4.54 -10.84
N GLU A 445 -10.51 5.77 -10.64
CA GLU A 445 -11.94 6.10 -10.74
C GLU A 445 -12.47 5.92 -12.17
N LEU A 446 -11.70 6.31 -13.20
CA LEU A 446 -12.03 6.05 -14.59
C LEU A 446 -12.06 4.55 -14.90
N ALA A 447 -11.15 3.76 -14.33
CA ALA A 447 -11.14 2.31 -14.52
C ALA A 447 -12.44 1.66 -14.01
N GLU A 448 -12.98 2.14 -12.89
CA GLU A 448 -14.29 1.70 -12.39
C GLU A 448 -15.46 2.12 -13.31
N LEU A 449 -15.41 3.33 -13.86
CA LEU A 449 -16.45 3.85 -14.76
C LEU A 449 -16.43 3.19 -16.13
N ILE A 450 -15.24 2.84 -16.62
CA ILE A 450 -15.01 2.29 -17.95
C ILE A 450 -15.17 0.75 -17.95
N GLY A 451 -14.67 0.07 -16.92
CA GLY A 451 -14.66 -1.40 -16.87
C GLY A 451 -13.60 -2.01 -17.78
N GLY A 452 -13.67 -3.31 -18.02
CA GLY A 452 -12.68 -4.10 -18.74
C GLY A 452 -11.97 -3.37 -19.89
N PHE A 453 -10.69 -3.09 -19.73
CA PHE A 453 -9.84 -2.46 -20.76
C PHE A 453 -8.58 -3.31 -20.94
N SER A 454 -8.15 -3.42 -22.20
CA SER A 454 -6.98 -4.17 -22.61
C SER A 454 -5.73 -3.33 -22.29
N GLY A 455 -5.08 -3.55 -21.16
CA GLY A 455 -3.88 -2.77 -20.86
C GLY A 455 -2.95 -3.39 -19.81
N VAL A 456 -3.44 -4.40 -19.09
CA VAL A 456 -2.65 -5.17 -18.13
C VAL A 456 -2.78 -6.68 -18.41
N ASP A 457 -3.86 -7.09 -19.10
CA ASP A 457 -4.10 -8.48 -19.49
C ASP A 457 -3.44 -8.90 -20.83
N GLU A 458 -2.93 -7.97 -21.64
CA GLU A 458 -2.31 -8.34 -22.93
C GLU A 458 -1.09 -9.25 -22.76
N GLY A 459 -0.34 -9.12 -21.66
CA GLY A 459 0.75 -10.04 -21.34
C GLY A 459 0.29 -11.43 -20.88
N VAL A 460 -0.84 -11.51 -20.19
CA VAL A 460 -1.39 -12.78 -19.63
C VAL A 460 -2.31 -13.43 -20.67
N GLY A 461 -3.17 -12.67 -21.34
CA GLY A 461 -4.09 -13.19 -22.33
C GLY A 461 -3.39 -13.66 -23.61
N ASP A 462 -2.35 -12.95 -24.09
CA ASP A 462 -1.53 -13.37 -25.23
C ASP A 462 -0.56 -14.49 -24.85
N GLY A 463 -0.06 -14.51 -23.61
CA GLY A 463 0.69 -15.62 -23.06
C GLY A 463 -0.18 -16.87 -22.99
N TRP A 464 -1.41 -16.75 -22.45
CA TRP A 464 -2.37 -17.85 -22.40
C TRP A 464 -2.77 -18.35 -23.79
N ARG A 465 -3.12 -17.46 -24.73
CA ARG A 465 -3.46 -17.86 -26.11
C ARG A 465 -2.30 -18.54 -26.82
N ARG A 466 -1.05 -18.10 -26.60
CA ARG A 466 0.16 -18.77 -27.12
C ARG A 466 0.33 -20.14 -26.46
N GLN A 467 0.19 -20.25 -25.13
CA GLN A 467 0.26 -21.52 -24.43
C GLN A 467 -0.82 -22.52 -24.88
N VAL A 468 -2.06 -22.05 -25.08
CA VAL A 468 -3.13 -22.87 -25.65
C VAL A 468 -2.84 -23.26 -27.10
N ALA A 469 -2.29 -22.35 -27.90
CA ALA A 469 -1.85 -22.64 -29.29
C ALA A 469 -0.68 -23.64 -29.34
N ASP A 470 0.29 -23.49 -28.44
CA ASP A 470 1.43 -24.42 -28.31
C ASP A 470 0.95 -25.79 -27.83
N ALA A 471 0.03 -25.82 -26.84
CA ALA A 471 -0.61 -27.06 -26.36
C ALA A 471 -1.43 -27.74 -27.45
N GLN A 472 -2.16 -26.98 -28.29
CA GLN A 472 -2.86 -27.52 -29.45
C GLN A 472 -1.89 -28.09 -30.47
N GLY A 473 -0.77 -27.40 -30.75
CA GLY A 473 0.29 -27.91 -31.62
C GLY A 473 0.89 -29.23 -31.13
N VAL A 474 1.07 -29.41 -29.84
CA VAL A 474 1.51 -30.68 -29.24
C VAL A 474 0.46 -31.77 -29.40
N LEU A 475 -0.81 -31.49 -29.17
CA LEU A 475 -1.91 -32.44 -29.38
C LEU A 475 -2.03 -32.83 -30.86
N ASP A 476 -1.87 -31.91 -31.80
CA ASP A 476 -1.91 -32.17 -33.24
C ASP A 476 -0.74 -33.07 -33.67
N VAL A 477 0.47 -32.87 -33.14
CA VAL A 477 1.63 -33.76 -33.39
C VAL A 477 1.40 -35.14 -32.80
N LEU A 478 0.85 -35.24 -31.58
CA LEU A 478 0.55 -36.51 -30.95
C LEU A 478 -0.55 -37.29 -31.70
N SER A 479 -1.62 -36.62 -32.16
CA SER A 479 -2.66 -37.22 -32.95
C SER A 479 -2.18 -37.68 -34.32
N SER A 480 -1.30 -36.90 -34.97
CA SER A 480 -0.72 -37.25 -36.29
C SER A 480 0.26 -38.43 -36.18
N SER A 481 1.02 -38.54 -35.08
CA SER A 481 1.91 -39.67 -34.86
C SER A 481 1.16 -40.95 -34.50
N ALA A 482 0.02 -40.86 -33.81
CA ALA A 482 -0.81 -42.02 -33.50
C ALA A 482 -1.53 -42.60 -34.71
N SER A 483 -1.83 -41.79 -35.73
CA SER A 483 -2.48 -42.24 -36.98
C SER A 483 -1.52 -42.98 -37.93
N SER A 484 -0.20 -42.97 -37.72
CA SER A 484 0.77 -43.67 -38.55
C SER A 484 1.09 -45.12 -38.11
N ASP A 485 0.63 -45.55 -36.93
CA ASP A 485 0.90 -46.91 -36.39
C ASP A 485 -0.29 -47.85 -36.46
N LEU A 486 -1.41 -47.46 -37.12
CA LEU A 486 -2.65 -48.26 -37.21
C LEU A 486 -2.83 -48.88 -38.60
N ASP A 487 -1.88 -49.68 -39.05
CA ASP A 487 -2.04 -50.54 -40.22
C ASP A 487 -2.07 -52.07 -39.85
N ASP A 488 -2.67 -52.44 -38.70
CA ASP A 488 -3.08 -53.84 -38.45
C ASP A 488 -4.19 -53.96 -37.40
N VAL A 489 -5.38 -54.25 -37.96
CA VAL A 489 -6.52 -55.06 -37.43
C VAL A 489 -6.68 -55.23 -35.93
N SER A 490 -7.66 -54.52 -35.34
CA SER A 490 -8.84 -55.11 -34.68
C SER A 490 -9.69 -54.10 -33.95
N ASP A 491 -11.02 -54.23 -34.05
CA ASP A 491 -12.08 -53.47 -33.43
C ASP A 491 -11.99 -53.44 -31.89
N ALA A 492 -11.36 -52.43 -31.35
CA ALA A 492 -11.61 -51.90 -30.01
C ALA A 492 -11.23 -50.44 -30.02
N GLU A 493 -12.20 -49.54 -29.89
CA GLU A 493 -11.94 -48.11 -29.59
C GLU A 493 -11.19 -48.05 -28.26
N VAL A 494 -9.85 -48.01 -28.32
CA VAL A 494 -9.04 -47.69 -27.17
C VAL A 494 -9.02 -46.15 -27.08
N LEU A 495 -9.77 -45.61 -26.11
CA LEU A 495 -9.71 -44.21 -25.73
C LEU A 495 -8.24 -43.84 -25.47
N SER A 496 -7.69 -43.00 -26.31
CA SER A 496 -6.33 -42.53 -26.15
C SER A 496 -6.30 -41.26 -25.27
N ALA A 497 -5.15 -40.99 -24.67
CA ALA A 497 -5.03 -39.89 -23.69
C ALA A 497 -5.42 -38.52 -24.27
N PHE A 498 -5.35 -38.30 -25.58
CA PHE A 498 -5.75 -37.08 -26.27
C PHE A 498 -7.23 -36.95 -26.54
N ASP A 499 -8.03 -38.02 -26.40
CA ASP A 499 -9.51 -37.95 -26.44
C ASP A 499 -10.11 -37.39 -25.15
N VAL A 500 -9.29 -37.29 -24.07
CA VAL A 500 -9.70 -36.88 -22.73
C VAL A 500 -9.08 -35.52 -22.32
N VAL A 501 -8.02 -35.06 -23.01
CA VAL A 501 -7.31 -33.84 -22.67
C VAL A 501 -7.49 -32.82 -23.79
N ASP A 502 -8.20 -31.72 -23.49
CA ASP A 502 -8.26 -30.56 -24.37
C ASP A 502 -7.02 -29.66 -24.27
N ALA A 503 -6.80 -28.82 -25.27
CA ALA A 503 -5.65 -27.90 -25.33
C ALA A 503 -5.61 -26.95 -24.13
N GLU A 504 -6.78 -26.52 -23.63
CA GLU A 504 -6.86 -25.67 -22.43
C GLU A 504 -6.45 -26.45 -21.16
N GLY A 505 -6.86 -27.72 -21.05
CA GLY A 505 -6.47 -28.60 -19.93
C GLY A 505 -4.97 -28.89 -19.94
N LEU A 506 -4.38 -29.07 -21.13
CA LEU A 506 -2.93 -29.27 -21.30
C LEU A 506 -2.17 -27.95 -20.98
N ALA A 507 -2.63 -26.81 -21.51
CA ALA A 507 -2.06 -25.50 -21.20
C ALA A 507 -2.12 -25.17 -19.69
N ARG A 508 -3.24 -25.48 -19.02
CA ARG A 508 -3.36 -25.33 -17.55
C ARG A 508 -2.40 -26.21 -16.77
N ARG A 509 -2.08 -27.40 -17.28
CA ARG A 509 -1.09 -28.30 -16.65
C ARG A 509 0.34 -27.87 -16.93
N GLN A 510 0.58 -27.28 -18.10
CA GLN A 510 1.87 -26.69 -18.50
C GLN A 510 2.04 -25.27 -17.99
N GLU A 511 0.99 -24.65 -17.45
CA GLU A 511 1.12 -23.36 -16.79
C GLU A 511 2.16 -23.53 -15.69
N VAL A 512 3.40 -23.18 -16.03
CA VAL A 512 4.44 -22.93 -15.03
C VAL A 512 3.85 -21.87 -14.14
N ARG A 513 3.41 -22.27 -12.94
CA ARG A 513 3.00 -21.33 -11.92
C ARG A 513 4.23 -20.48 -11.68
N GLU A 514 4.31 -19.36 -12.41
CA GLU A 514 5.27 -18.32 -12.09
C GLU A 514 5.06 -18.01 -10.62
N HIS A 515 6.00 -18.44 -9.80
CA HIS A 515 6.02 -18.17 -8.37
C HIS A 515 6.42 -16.71 -8.17
N ARG A 516 5.55 -15.81 -8.72
CA ARG A 516 5.62 -14.39 -8.39
C ARG A 516 5.24 -14.25 -6.93
N SER A 517 6.00 -13.47 -6.20
CA SER A 517 5.64 -13.12 -4.83
C SER A 517 4.23 -12.51 -4.80
N VAL A 518 3.55 -12.58 -3.65
CA VAL A 518 2.25 -11.90 -3.47
C VAL A 518 2.39 -10.42 -3.83
N ALA A 519 3.52 -9.80 -3.50
CA ALA A 519 3.84 -8.43 -3.82
C ALA A 519 3.87 -8.16 -5.33
N ASP A 520 4.50 -9.05 -6.12
CA ASP A 520 4.61 -8.88 -7.58
C ASP A 520 3.27 -9.10 -8.28
N ARG A 521 2.47 -10.07 -7.80
CA ARG A 521 1.11 -10.29 -8.31
C ARG A 521 0.21 -9.09 -8.01
N ALA A 522 0.27 -8.56 -6.79
CA ALA A 522 -0.53 -7.43 -6.37
C ALA A 522 -0.19 -6.14 -7.13
N ARG A 523 1.09 -5.92 -7.47
CA ARG A 523 1.51 -4.77 -8.27
C ARG A 523 1.02 -4.82 -9.72
N GLY A 524 0.83 -6.00 -10.27
CA GLY A 524 0.35 -6.20 -11.64
C GLY A 524 -1.17 -6.23 -11.79
N ASP A 525 -1.92 -6.39 -10.72
CA ASP A 525 -3.38 -6.56 -10.74
C ASP A 525 -4.11 -5.35 -10.16
N ILE A 526 -4.75 -4.59 -11.02
CA ILE A 526 -5.55 -3.41 -10.65
C ILE A 526 -6.69 -3.76 -9.68
N ARG A 527 -7.22 -4.99 -9.76
CA ARG A 527 -8.33 -5.48 -8.92
C ARG A 527 -7.87 -6.20 -7.67
N TRP A 528 -6.56 -6.23 -7.41
CA TRP A 528 -6.03 -6.90 -6.23
C TRP A 528 -6.62 -6.31 -4.95
N SER A 529 -7.09 -7.19 -4.08
CA SER A 529 -7.67 -6.85 -2.79
C SER A 529 -6.77 -7.35 -1.67
N TYR A 530 -6.23 -6.40 -0.89
CA TYR A 530 -5.37 -6.73 0.24
C TYR A 530 -6.17 -7.20 1.46
N GLY A 531 -5.61 -8.15 2.21
CA GLY A 531 -6.20 -8.63 3.44
C GLY A 531 -6.18 -7.60 4.56
N HIS A 532 -5.13 -6.77 4.60
CA HIS A 532 -4.98 -5.65 5.52
C HIS A 532 -4.27 -4.49 4.85
N VAL A 533 -4.69 -3.26 5.13
CA VAL A 533 -4.05 -2.05 4.62
C VAL A 533 -3.64 -1.16 5.80
N ILE A 534 -2.40 -0.73 5.78
CA ILE A 534 -1.85 0.24 6.72
C ILE A 534 -1.54 1.51 5.96
N ILE A 535 -2.00 2.64 6.46
CA ILE A 535 -1.79 3.94 5.85
C ILE A 535 -1.07 4.82 6.86
N ASP A 536 0.16 5.20 6.55
CA ASP A 536 0.90 6.18 7.36
C ASP A 536 0.78 7.58 6.77
N GLU A 537 0.83 8.59 7.62
CA GLU A 537 0.54 9.99 7.29
C GLU A 537 -0.81 10.15 6.54
N ALA A 538 -1.80 9.39 6.97
CA ALA A 538 -3.09 9.25 6.30
C ALA A 538 -3.88 10.57 6.18
N GLN A 539 -3.56 11.57 6.99
CA GLN A 539 -4.15 12.91 6.90
C GLN A 539 -3.77 13.63 5.59
N GLU A 540 -2.71 13.20 4.91
CA GLU A 540 -2.31 13.80 3.63
C GLU A 540 -3.17 13.35 2.44
N LEU A 541 -3.95 12.26 2.59
CA LEU A 541 -4.73 11.69 1.51
C LEU A 541 -5.96 12.53 1.18
N SER A 542 -6.15 12.80 -0.10
CA SER A 542 -7.34 13.45 -0.66
C SER A 542 -8.57 12.53 -0.71
N ALA A 543 -9.75 13.10 -0.90
CA ALA A 543 -11.00 12.35 -1.02
C ALA A 543 -10.97 11.32 -2.18
N MET A 544 -10.34 11.66 -3.32
CA MET A 544 -10.19 10.73 -4.45
C MET A 544 -9.23 9.59 -4.12
N GLU A 545 -8.12 9.87 -3.44
CA GLU A 545 -7.16 8.85 -3.00
C GLU A 545 -7.80 7.91 -1.96
N TRP A 546 -8.61 8.42 -1.04
CA TRP A 546 -9.39 7.58 -0.12
C TRP A 546 -10.33 6.63 -0.86
N ARG A 547 -10.99 7.07 -1.93
CA ARG A 547 -11.85 6.20 -2.76
C ARG A 547 -11.04 5.04 -3.36
N MET A 548 -9.86 5.33 -3.92
CA MET A 548 -8.97 4.30 -4.48
C MET A 548 -8.50 3.32 -3.39
N VAL A 549 -8.00 3.80 -2.26
CA VAL A 549 -7.51 2.96 -1.16
C VAL A 549 -8.63 2.08 -0.57
N MET A 550 -9.83 2.62 -0.42
CA MET A 550 -10.99 1.88 0.07
C MET A 550 -11.41 0.73 -0.86
N ARG A 551 -11.17 0.85 -2.17
CA ARG A 551 -11.38 -0.25 -3.13
C ARG A 551 -10.34 -1.37 -2.96
N ARG A 552 -9.10 -1.04 -2.62
CA ARG A 552 -8.03 -2.03 -2.37
C ARG A 552 -8.24 -2.88 -1.12
N CYS A 553 -9.13 -2.49 -0.20
CA CYS A 553 -9.47 -3.24 1.01
C CYS A 553 -11.00 -3.38 1.18
N PRO A 554 -11.67 -4.27 0.44
CA PRO A 554 -13.13 -4.46 0.53
C PRO A 554 -13.60 -4.84 1.92
N THR A 555 -12.79 -5.59 2.66
CA THR A 555 -13.07 -6.02 4.04
C THR A 555 -13.03 -4.86 5.04
N LYS A 556 -12.47 -3.71 4.66
CA LYS A 556 -12.24 -2.55 5.54
C LYS A 556 -11.42 -2.88 6.78
N TRP A 557 -10.59 -3.91 6.72
CA TRP A 557 -9.63 -4.18 7.78
C TRP A 557 -8.37 -3.35 7.58
N MET A 558 -8.35 -2.20 8.23
CA MET A 558 -7.36 -1.16 7.97
C MET A 558 -6.80 -0.59 9.28
N THR A 559 -5.53 -0.22 9.26
CA THR A 559 -4.89 0.59 10.29
C THR A 559 -4.49 1.93 9.69
N ILE A 560 -5.16 2.98 10.10
CA ILE A 560 -4.98 4.34 9.62
C ILE A 560 -4.18 5.10 10.66
N VAL A 561 -3.03 5.61 10.26
CA VAL A 561 -2.11 6.30 11.17
C VAL A 561 -1.93 7.73 10.70
N GLY A 562 -2.15 8.70 11.58
CA GLY A 562 -2.05 10.09 11.20
C GLY A 562 -2.21 11.07 12.35
N ASP A 563 -2.11 12.33 11.98
CA ASP A 563 -2.33 13.48 12.87
C ASP A 563 -2.96 14.61 12.05
N THR A 564 -4.23 14.88 12.26
CA THR A 564 -4.94 15.92 11.51
C THR A 564 -4.37 17.32 11.74
N ALA A 565 -3.67 17.55 12.86
CA ALA A 565 -2.94 18.82 13.09
C ALA A 565 -1.68 18.98 12.20
N GLN A 566 -1.21 17.91 11.56
CA GLN A 566 -0.06 17.92 10.65
C GLN A 566 -0.46 17.85 9.16
N THR A 567 -1.74 18.07 8.83
CA THR A 567 -2.22 18.03 7.44
C THR A 567 -1.61 19.19 6.64
N GLY A 568 -0.70 18.87 5.72
CA GLY A 568 -0.07 19.83 4.83
C GLY A 568 -0.58 19.74 3.39
N SER A 569 -1.50 18.82 3.10
CA SER A 569 -2.17 18.72 1.80
C SER A 569 -3.43 19.57 1.79
N PRO A 570 -3.63 20.44 0.78
CA PRO A 570 -4.85 21.25 0.70
C PRO A 570 -6.14 20.43 0.52
N ALA A 571 -6.01 19.22 -0.02
CA ALA A 571 -7.11 18.26 -0.16
C ALA A 571 -7.10 17.17 0.93
N GLY A 572 -6.29 17.34 1.97
CA GLY A 572 -6.11 16.35 3.03
C GLY A 572 -7.27 16.27 4.02
N VAL A 573 -7.07 15.50 5.08
CA VAL A 573 -8.08 15.18 6.08
C VAL A 573 -8.12 16.22 7.18
N ASP A 574 -9.29 16.83 7.40
CA ASP A 574 -9.58 17.69 8.56
C ASP A 574 -10.24 16.92 9.70
N SER A 575 -11.04 15.90 9.37
CA SER A 575 -11.77 15.09 10.34
C SER A 575 -11.90 13.64 9.87
N TRP A 576 -11.47 12.70 10.72
CA TRP A 576 -11.64 11.27 10.45
C TRP A 576 -13.11 10.87 10.29
N ALA A 577 -14.02 11.47 11.05
CA ALA A 577 -15.43 11.15 10.97
C ALA A 577 -16.03 11.56 9.61
N GLU A 578 -15.66 12.72 9.09
CA GLU A 578 -16.12 13.20 7.79
C GLU A 578 -15.50 12.39 6.65
N THR A 579 -14.21 12.08 6.73
CA THR A 579 -13.49 11.33 5.70
C THR A 579 -13.91 9.87 5.62
N LEU A 580 -14.04 9.19 6.77
CA LEU A 580 -14.36 7.76 6.82
C LEU A 580 -15.87 7.49 6.79
N GLY A 581 -16.70 8.47 7.18
CA GLY A 581 -18.14 8.36 7.23
C GLY A 581 -18.79 7.78 5.96
N PRO A 582 -18.46 8.26 4.76
CA PRO A 582 -19.00 7.74 3.50
C PRO A 582 -18.71 6.25 3.24
N PHE A 583 -17.67 5.69 3.84
CA PHE A 583 -17.19 4.31 3.58
C PHE A 583 -17.58 3.32 4.66
N VAL A 584 -17.56 3.74 5.93
CA VAL A 584 -17.76 2.84 7.08
C VAL A 584 -18.77 3.38 8.11
N GLY A 585 -19.30 4.60 7.93
CA GLY A 585 -20.12 5.24 8.93
C GLY A 585 -19.34 5.46 10.23
N ASP A 586 -19.94 5.20 11.37
CA ASP A 586 -19.30 5.31 12.69
C ASP A 586 -18.53 4.04 13.10
N ARG A 587 -18.35 3.08 12.20
CA ARG A 587 -17.70 1.78 12.49
C ARG A 587 -16.19 1.83 12.39
N PHE A 588 -15.58 2.72 13.14
CA PHE A 588 -14.13 2.77 13.33
C PHE A 588 -13.79 3.03 14.79
N VAL A 589 -12.60 2.61 15.19
CA VAL A 589 -12.08 2.80 16.55
C VAL A 589 -10.88 3.71 16.51
N THR A 590 -10.86 4.74 17.35
CA THR A 590 -9.72 5.65 17.47
C THR A 590 -8.92 5.34 18.71
N HIS A 591 -7.63 5.11 18.55
CA HIS A 591 -6.65 5.03 19.61
C HIS A 591 -5.75 6.26 19.58
N ARG A 592 -5.41 6.80 20.76
CA ARG A 592 -4.53 7.96 20.88
C ARG A 592 -3.25 7.59 21.58
N LEU A 593 -2.13 7.99 20.97
CA LEU A 593 -0.80 7.95 21.57
C LEU A 593 -0.57 9.28 22.29
N SER A 594 -0.45 9.23 23.60
CA SER A 594 -0.41 10.41 24.46
C SER A 594 0.99 10.84 24.85
N VAL A 595 2.00 10.00 24.61
CA VAL A 595 3.37 10.21 25.09
C VAL A 595 4.32 10.44 23.93
N ASN A 596 5.00 11.58 23.95
CA ASN A 596 6.07 11.89 23.02
C ASN A 596 7.42 11.41 23.61
N TYR A 597 7.97 10.39 22.98
CA TYR A 597 9.23 9.77 23.41
C TYR A 597 10.46 10.36 22.72
N ARG A 598 10.27 11.15 21.68
CA ARG A 598 11.30 11.47 20.69
C ARG A 598 11.78 12.90 20.78
N THR A 599 10.85 13.84 20.71
CA THR A 599 11.15 15.26 20.63
C THR A 599 11.34 15.83 22.03
N PRO A 600 12.43 16.57 22.30
CA PRO A 600 12.63 17.26 23.58
C PRO A 600 11.52 18.25 23.91
N ALA A 601 11.20 18.39 25.19
CA ALA A 601 10.15 19.27 25.69
C ALA A 601 10.36 20.75 25.24
N GLU A 602 11.61 21.19 25.14
CA GLU A 602 11.97 22.56 24.72
C GLU A 602 11.62 22.81 23.25
N ILE A 603 11.83 21.80 22.38
CA ILE A 603 11.45 21.88 20.96
C ILE A 603 9.92 21.85 20.85
N MET A 604 9.27 20.95 21.59
CA MET A 604 7.80 20.88 21.62
C MET A 604 7.17 22.18 22.09
N ALA A 605 7.73 22.84 23.10
CA ALA A 605 7.22 24.13 23.57
C ALA A 605 7.28 25.23 22.50
N VAL A 606 8.23 25.19 21.58
CA VAL A 606 8.27 26.09 20.42
C VAL A 606 7.20 25.71 19.39
N ALA A 607 7.07 24.42 19.07
CA ALA A 607 6.07 23.93 18.13
C ALA A 607 4.64 24.14 18.63
N GLU A 608 4.37 23.96 19.93
CA GLU A 608 3.07 24.22 20.56
C GLU A 608 2.61 25.66 20.44
N ARG A 609 3.51 26.64 20.48
CA ARG A 609 3.16 28.02 20.23
C ARG A 609 2.62 28.23 18.82
N VAL A 610 3.23 27.58 17.83
CA VAL A 610 2.76 27.63 16.44
C VAL A 610 1.44 26.87 16.31
N LEU A 611 1.30 25.67 16.93
CA LEU A 611 0.08 24.88 16.94
C LEU A 611 -1.11 25.68 17.52
N GLY A 612 -0.88 26.44 18.58
CA GLY A 612 -1.90 27.29 19.19
C GLY A 612 -2.47 28.38 18.29
N LEU A 613 -1.80 28.72 17.18
CA LEU A 613 -2.27 29.72 16.22
C LEU A 613 -3.33 29.18 15.25
N PHE A 614 -3.34 27.86 14.96
CA PHE A 614 -4.25 27.28 14.00
C PHE A 614 -5.10 26.11 14.54
N ALA A 615 -4.65 25.42 15.58
CA ALA A 615 -5.35 24.31 16.19
C ALA A 615 -5.26 24.32 17.74
N PRO A 616 -5.83 25.32 18.41
CA PRO A 616 -5.66 25.52 19.86
C PRO A 616 -6.22 24.37 20.71
N ASP A 617 -7.18 23.61 20.20
CA ASP A 617 -7.79 22.47 20.88
C ASP A 617 -7.12 21.12 20.54
N ALA A 618 -6.09 21.12 19.70
CA ALA A 618 -5.40 19.90 19.32
C ALA A 618 -4.66 19.29 20.54
N PRO A 619 -4.81 17.99 20.79
CA PRO A 619 -4.13 17.33 21.91
C PRO A 619 -2.62 17.27 21.66
N VAL A 620 -1.84 17.75 22.62
CA VAL A 620 -0.38 17.67 22.58
C VAL A 620 0.08 16.49 23.43
N GLY A 621 0.99 15.68 22.88
CA GLY A 621 1.59 14.56 23.61
C GLY A 621 2.57 15.07 24.67
N VAL A 622 2.53 14.46 25.86
CA VAL A 622 3.45 14.79 26.94
C VAL A 622 4.88 14.38 26.55
N ALA A 623 5.78 15.33 26.43
CA ALA A 623 7.18 15.06 26.15
C ALA A 623 7.86 14.52 27.42
N LEU A 624 8.38 13.30 27.37
CA LEU A 624 9.12 12.69 28.49
C LEU A 624 10.59 13.12 28.53
N ARG A 625 11.10 13.64 27.43
CA ARG A 625 12.51 13.97 27.30
C ARG A 625 12.74 15.46 27.49
N GLY A 626 13.57 15.84 28.47
CA GLY A 626 14.19 17.14 28.54
C GLY A 626 15.46 17.16 27.67
N GLY A 627 15.79 18.31 27.10
CA GLY A 627 17.04 18.53 26.39
C GLY A 627 18.13 19.11 27.31
N ASP A 628 19.36 19.10 26.81
CA ASP A 628 20.47 19.81 27.45
C ASP A 628 20.36 21.35 27.15
N ASP A 629 21.12 22.19 27.88
CA ASP A 629 21.15 23.65 27.63
C ASP A 629 21.48 23.93 26.14
N GLY A 630 20.67 24.77 25.48
CA GLY A 630 20.86 25.16 24.09
C GLY A 630 20.25 24.23 23.02
N VAL A 631 19.35 23.34 23.40
CA VAL A 631 18.57 22.49 22.49
C VAL A 631 17.82 23.32 21.45
N VAL A 632 17.27 24.46 21.83
CA VAL A 632 16.65 25.44 20.92
C VAL A 632 17.49 26.71 20.87
N ARG A 633 17.81 27.16 19.65
CA ARG A 633 18.54 28.42 19.42
C ARG A 633 17.82 29.25 18.38
N PHE A 634 17.78 30.56 18.61
CA PHE A 634 17.25 31.54 17.65
C PHE A 634 18.41 32.37 17.10
N CYS A 635 18.46 32.52 15.79
CA CYS A 635 19.47 33.30 15.07
C CYS A 635 18.79 34.37 14.23
N ALA A 636 19.52 35.48 13.99
CA ALA A 636 19.01 36.55 13.14
C ALA A 636 18.82 36.10 11.69
N ALA A 637 17.85 36.70 11.00
CA ALA A 637 17.66 36.49 9.57
C ALA A 637 18.94 36.75 8.77
N GLY A 638 19.24 35.89 7.77
CA GLY A 638 20.45 35.96 6.97
C GLY A 638 21.70 35.31 7.60
N THR A 639 21.57 34.66 8.76
CA THR A 639 22.64 33.81 9.32
C THR A 639 22.86 32.59 8.38
N ASP A 640 24.13 32.25 8.11
CA ASP A 640 24.48 31.07 7.34
C ASP A 640 24.00 29.79 8.07
N PRO A 641 23.07 29.02 7.49
CA PRO A 641 22.53 27.81 8.11
C PRO A 641 23.61 26.76 8.42
N TRP A 642 24.61 26.64 7.54
CA TRP A 642 25.71 25.68 7.68
C TRP A 642 26.70 26.03 8.78
N ALA A 643 26.79 27.31 9.13
CA ALA A 643 27.64 27.77 10.23
C ALA A 643 27.02 27.46 11.61
N VAL A 644 25.70 27.31 11.69
CA VAL A 644 24.97 27.06 12.95
C VAL A 644 24.51 25.64 13.11
N LEU A 645 24.45 24.84 12.02
CA LEU A 645 24.11 23.40 12.07
C LEU A 645 25.23 22.64 12.81
N PRO A 646 24.94 21.93 13.90
CA PRO A 646 25.91 21.09 14.59
C PRO A 646 26.47 20.01 13.65
N ARG A 647 27.81 19.85 13.62
CA ARG A 647 28.50 18.85 12.81
C ARG A 647 29.23 17.89 13.74
N GLU A 648 28.50 16.88 14.23
CA GLU A 648 29.09 15.80 15.02
C GLU A 648 29.06 14.50 14.20
N GLU A 649 30.14 13.74 14.28
CA GLU A 649 30.22 12.45 13.57
C GLU A 649 29.12 11.49 14.06
N GLY A 650 28.36 10.92 13.13
CA GLY A 650 27.24 10.03 13.42
C GLY A 650 25.91 10.74 13.72
N ARG A 651 25.78 12.05 13.51
CA ARG A 651 24.51 12.79 13.58
C ARG A 651 23.98 13.16 12.22
N LEU A 652 22.66 13.07 12.06
CA LEU A 652 21.97 13.47 10.85
C LEU A 652 21.43 14.89 11.01
N GLY A 653 22.03 15.84 10.28
CA GLY A 653 21.63 17.25 10.28
C GLY A 653 21.00 17.68 8.95
N VAL A 654 20.01 18.58 9.00
CA VAL A 654 19.30 19.10 7.83
C VAL A 654 18.99 20.58 7.95
N VAL A 655 18.95 21.26 6.81
CA VAL A 655 18.43 22.62 6.67
C VAL A 655 17.08 22.55 5.99
N ILE A 656 16.03 23.06 6.63
CA ILE A 656 14.66 23.06 6.12
C ILE A 656 14.30 24.48 5.67
N VAL A 657 13.80 24.58 4.44
CA VAL A 657 13.37 25.82 3.79
C VAL A 657 11.93 25.68 3.27
N ALA A 658 11.28 26.79 2.92
CA ALA A 658 10.04 26.78 2.17
C ALA A 658 10.22 26.02 0.83
N ASP A 659 9.22 25.28 0.36
CA ASP A 659 9.33 24.47 -0.86
C ASP A 659 9.65 25.33 -2.08
N SER A 660 9.14 26.58 -2.15
CA SER A 660 9.48 27.56 -3.19
C SER A 660 10.93 28.03 -3.18
N ARG A 661 11.67 27.83 -2.07
CA ARG A 661 13.07 28.21 -1.91
C ARG A 661 14.04 27.02 -1.90
N LYS A 662 13.53 25.82 -2.13
CA LYS A 662 14.36 24.63 -2.24
C LYS A 662 15.32 24.76 -3.42
N ASP A 663 16.59 24.43 -3.18
CA ASP A 663 17.63 24.35 -4.21
C ASP A 663 18.24 22.93 -4.22
N GLU A 664 19.17 22.69 -5.15
CA GLU A 664 19.85 21.39 -5.28
C GLU A 664 21.02 21.22 -4.27
N THR A 665 21.15 22.09 -3.28
CA THR A 665 22.23 22.01 -2.30
C THR A 665 22.05 20.75 -1.43
N PRO A 666 23.05 19.87 -1.35
CA PRO A 666 22.93 18.66 -0.52
C PRO A 666 22.67 19.00 0.95
N GLY A 667 21.63 18.42 1.53
CA GLY A 667 21.22 18.66 2.92
C GLY A 667 20.29 19.85 3.11
N VAL A 668 19.84 20.52 2.03
CA VAL A 668 18.71 21.45 2.03
C VAL A 668 17.47 20.73 1.53
N LEU A 669 16.41 20.70 2.31
CA LEU A 669 15.15 20.04 1.98
C LEU A 669 14.00 21.05 2.12
N GLY A 670 12.99 20.88 1.26
CA GLY A 670 11.71 21.55 1.41
C GLY A 670 10.87 20.90 2.52
N VAL A 671 9.84 21.60 2.99
CA VAL A 671 8.95 21.06 4.03
C VAL A 671 8.24 19.79 3.56
N SER A 672 7.86 19.69 2.29
CA SER A 672 7.23 18.49 1.73
C SER A 672 8.15 17.27 1.73
N ASP A 673 9.47 17.45 1.56
CA ASP A 673 10.44 16.36 1.54
C ASP A 673 10.70 15.77 2.94
N VAL A 674 10.55 16.57 4.00
CA VAL A 674 10.85 16.12 5.37
C VAL A 674 9.67 15.46 6.08
N LYS A 675 8.51 15.38 5.43
CA LYS A 675 7.35 14.67 5.97
C LYS A 675 7.67 13.18 6.17
N GLY A 676 7.36 12.68 7.37
CA GLY A 676 7.68 11.29 7.77
C GLY A 676 9.16 11.05 8.14
N LEU A 677 10.08 11.96 7.82
CA LEU A 677 11.50 11.86 8.16
C LEU A 677 11.83 12.51 9.50
N GLU A 678 13.01 12.22 10.02
CA GLU A 678 13.49 12.71 11.30
C GLU A 678 15.00 12.92 11.29
N PHE A 679 15.44 13.96 11.96
CA PHE A 679 16.84 14.36 11.98
C PHE A 679 17.28 14.67 13.41
N ASP A 680 18.57 14.45 13.72
CA ASP A 680 19.11 14.81 15.02
C ASP A 680 19.13 16.32 15.20
N ASP A 681 19.66 17.04 14.21
CA ASP A 681 19.85 18.48 14.25
C ASP A 681 19.14 19.14 13.06
N VAL A 682 18.24 20.08 13.34
CA VAL A 682 17.44 20.77 12.32
C VAL A 682 17.70 22.29 12.39
N VAL A 683 17.90 22.88 11.23
CA VAL A 683 17.90 24.33 11.03
C VAL A 683 16.69 24.72 10.19
N VAL A 684 15.75 25.47 10.74
CA VAL A 684 14.59 26.03 10.01
C VAL A 684 14.92 27.46 9.61
N VAL A 685 14.86 27.75 8.32
CA VAL A 685 15.22 29.07 7.75
C VAL A 685 13.96 29.82 7.36
N ASP A 686 13.87 31.08 7.79
CA ASP A 686 12.81 32.03 7.49
C ASP A 686 11.39 31.45 7.72
N PRO A 687 10.98 31.15 8.97
CA PRO A 687 9.70 30.54 9.30
C PRO A 687 8.47 31.23 8.70
N LEU A 688 8.49 32.58 8.61
CA LEU A 688 7.39 33.36 8.02
C LEU A 688 7.23 33.07 6.52
N VAL A 689 8.32 32.78 5.80
CA VAL A 689 8.23 32.40 4.39
C VAL A 689 7.61 31.02 4.23
N ILE A 690 7.89 30.09 5.14
CA ILE A 690 7.22 28.79 5.15
C ILE A 690 5.70 28.98 5.34
N VAL A 691 5.30 29.88 6.25
CA VAL A 691 3.87 30.17 6.50
C VAL A 691 3.19 30.79 5.27
N ASP A 692 3.90 31.64 4.54
CA ASP A 692 3.35 32.34 3.38
C ASP A 692 3.37 31.48 2.08
N ASP A 693 4.09 30.35 2.07
CA ASP A 693 4.35 29.54 0.90
C ASP A 693 3.13 28.66 0.49
N SER A 694 2.27 28.32 1.44
CA SER A 694 1.09 27.50 1.19
C SER A 694 -0.11 27.88 2.06
N PRO A 695 -1.34 27.54 1.66
CA PRO A 695 -2.52 27.73 2.51
C PRO A 695 -2.42 27.01 3.87
N GLN A 696 -1.63 25.93 3.95
CA GLN A 696 -1.35 25.14 5.15
C GLN A 696 -0.01 25.51 5.80
N GLY A 697 0.49 26.72 5.57
CA GLY A 697 1.84 27.13 5.98
C GLY A 697 2.12 27.04 7.49
N TYR A 698 1.10 27.22 8.35
CA TYR A 698 1.25 27.00 9.79
C TYR A 698 1.46 25.53 10.13
N GLN A 699 0.74 24.60 9.48
CA GLN A 699 0.91 23.16 9.61
C GLN A 699 2.30 22.75 9.10
N ASP A 700 2.72 23.29 7.95
CA ASP A 700 4.03 23.05 7.36
C ASP A 700 5.15 23.51 8.28
N LEU A 701 5.01 24.68 8.90
CA LEU A 701 5.97 25.15 9.91
C LEU A 701 5.99 24.25 11.14
N PHE A 702 4.82 23.82 11.63
CA PHE A 702 4.73 22.88 12.75
C PHE A 702 5.43 21.54 12.43
N VAL A 703 5.25 21.03 11.22
CA VAL A 703 5.97 19.84 10.73
C VAL A 703 7.47 20.08 10.73
N ALA A 704 7.95 21.19 10.15
CA ALA A 704 9.38 21.52 10.08
C ALA A 704 10.04 21.57 11.47
N LEU A 705 9.42 22.25 12.44
CA LEU A 705 9.92 22.38 13.81
C LEU A 705 9.99 21.03 14.54
N THR A 706 9.04 20.14 14.29
CA THR A 706 8.93 18.85 14.99
C THR A 706 9.77 17.73 14.39
N ARG A 707 10.52 18.00 13.31
CA ARG A 707 11.48 17.03 12.72
C ARG A 707 12.75 16.86 13.54
N ALA A 708 13.05 17.82 14.42
CA ALA A 708 14.25 17.81 15.27
C ALA A 708 14.07 16.83 16.43
N THR A 709 15.08 15.99 16.67
CA THR A 709 15.09 15.03 17.77
C THR A 709 16.15 15.35 18.84
N ARG A 710 17.08 16.25 18.58
CA ARG A 710 18.13 16.68 19.52
C ARG A 710 18.28 18.19 19.61
N SER A 711 18.47 18.87 18.48
CA SER A 711 18.61 20.33 18.49
C SER A 711 17.81 20.98 17.36
N LEU A 712 17.28 22.15 17.65
CA LEU A 712 16.55 23.00 16.74
C LEU A 712 17.20 24.38 16.69
N VAL A 713 17.53 24.85 15.49
CA VAL A 713 17.95 26.20 15.24
C VAL A 713 16.92 26.88 14.36
N VAL A 714 16.41 28.01 14.77
CA VAL A 714 15.47 28.83 14.00
C VAL A 714 16.20 30.10 13.54
N ILE A 715 16.29 30.30 12.24
CA ILE A 715 16.88 31.51 11.62
C ILE A 715 15.75 32.40 11.14
N GLY A 716 15.57 33.55 11.72
CA GLY A 716 14.49 34.48 11.47
C GLY A 716 13.48 34.52 12.62
N GLU A 717 12.31 35.11 12.36
CA GLU A 717 11.25 35.29 13.35
C GLU A 717 10.17 34.20 13.21
N LEU A 718 9.67 33.72 14.34
CA LEU A 718 8.47 32.89 14.37
C LEU A 718 7.20 33.75 14.27
N PRO A 719 6.11 33.23 13.69
CA PRO A 719 4.82 33.91 13.74
C PRO A 719 4.40 34.11 15.20
N GLY A 720 3.86 35.30 15.49
CA GLY A 720 3.54 35.78 16.84
C GLY A 720 2.28 35.18 17.44
#